data_2213e43ee13029098f9f88272c141bc6
#
_entry.id   2213e43ee13029098f9f88272c141bc6
#
_cell.length_a   1.000
_cell.length_b   1.000
_cell.length_c   1.000
_cell.angle_alpha   90.00
_cell.angle_beta   90.00
_cell.angle_gamma   90.00
#
_symmetry.space_group_name_H-M   'P 1'
#
loop_
_entity.id
_entity.type
_entity.pdbx_description
1 polymer ?
#
loop_
_entity_poly.entity_id
_entity_poly.type
_entity_poly.pdbx_seq_one_letter_code
_entity_poly.pdbx_strand_id
1 'polypeptide(L)'
;FISSTNKWSKKASDLIENQEIPVIRISLNELEGYLSEGWEEVSTSKHKAKIQKLKPIDIRFEDDIWCMFYNLGFRILNYDENLIIPWGKNSEDRHQIDVVAVGEEAIFVVECKATENIKQASFKKEIGEICLYKEGVMRVLKEIYGQEKKVKFIFATRNYTYPEDCYDERRLIDNKIFQFTDNTYDYVNSLIKSYKSTVIYQFYGLMFQHERINNEKIRIPALRGSMGGHEYFMLSIEPAKLLKIGFVLHRTKVNTQISMPTYQRLLVPSRLKGIGEFIDKGGYFPNTVIVNFDDSNKKNRVQFEQAAGGSDNTKTKLGYLTIPNAYCIAYIIDGQHRVYGYAGSKYKDTNTIPVVAFNGLPSDEQLKIFMDINEHQKAVSPGLRLDLNEDLNWDSPRLDSRLKALRSSIIKQLATGNNSVLTRKISIGEDTAKLTFKPFDTALSQSSLLPKATSKEFTKHTDVCLYNTKCIEHNKAMKDSQKCISNLIKECYAYVYYKMNEEHSEEYEQFIECNRGTYAFISLISSFNEHLIHQHALTQDSSTKEQKEKMAPYFDALIDYICNIPADDKSQILLIKGAGADTFWLRKYQNAIRQKISSYNPEGLTEWIETQDKDLQEQGKSYGKAIEKLIKNKVLLKLEDLYGSTWESQIKSIKGKCFMRMNDSEDEDQEWTEYLNMQDLKEIIDNKWHTQKENDENFKTFEQEFSIKVTDSFRTKSDKIKWLNDLISFSKSWTTIKGRALNRAEIDEMSVILQSLAPADEV
;
A
#
# COMPACT_ATOMS: atom_id res chain seq x y z
N PHE A 1 9.65 5.15 -35.57
CA PHE A 1 9.39 6.60 -35.35
C PHE A 1 8.35 7.11 -36.33
N ILE A 2 7.37 7.88 -35.87
CA ILE A 2 6.29 8.44 -36.68
C ILE A 2 6.48 9.96 -36.76
N SER A 3 6.38 10.51 -37.97
CA SER A 3 6.42 11.96 -38.19
C SER A 3 5.13 12.44 -38.85
N SER A 4 4.58 13.55 -38.38
CA SER A 4 3.44 14.22 -39.03
C SER A 4 3.80 14.86 -40.38
N THR A 5 5.08 14.88 -40.72
CA THR A 5 5.60 15.37 -42.00
C THR A 5 6.69 14.40 -42.47
N ASN A 6 6.81 14.20 -43.79
CA ASN A 6 7.88 13.36 -44.34
C ASN A 6 9.28 14.01 -44.29
N LYS A 7 9.44 15.08 -43.50
CA LYS A 7 10.72 15.80 -43.33
C LYS A 7 11.40 15.38 -42.04
N TRP A 8 12.58 14.83 -42.16
CA TRP A 8 13.44 14.43 -41.05
C TRP A 8 14.67 15.35 -40.99
N SER A 9 15.10 15.76 -39.82
CA SER A 9 16.35 16.49 -39.67
C SER A 9 17.54 15.57 -40.02
N LYS A 10 18.62 16.14 -40.56
CA LYS A 10 19.85 15.37 -40.88
C LYS A 10 20.34 14.59 -39.65
N LYS A 11 20.35 15.21 -38.49
CA LYS A 11 20.76 14.59 -37.21
C LYS A 11 19.86 13.40 -36.82
N ALA A 12 18.55 13.48 -37.06
CA ALA A 12 17.64 12.37 -36.82
C ALA A 12 17.83 11.24 -37.82
N SER A 13 18.09 11.55 -39.09
CA SER A 13 18.43 10.55 -40.12
C SER A 13 19.73 9.83 -39.77
N ASP A 14 20.79 10.54 -39.48
CA ASP A 14 22.10 9.98 -39.11
C ASP A 14 22.00 9.09 -37.86
N LEU A 15 21.19 9.48 -36.87
CA LEU A 15 20.93 8.67 -35.66
C LEU A 15 20.19 7.37 -35.98
N ILE A 16 19.24 7.40 -36.92
CA ILE A 16 18.46 6.23 -37.31
C ILE A 16 19.30 5.26 -38.16
N GLU A 17 20.12 5.82 -39.07
CA GLU A 17 20.98 5.02 -39.99
C GLU A 17 22.14 4.34 -39.25
N ASN A 18 22.59 4.89 -38.13
CA ASN A 18 23.70 4.32 -37.35
C ASN A 18 23.22 3.43 -36.17
N GLN A 19 21.99 2.97 -36.15
CA GLN A 19 21.51 2.03 -35.13
C GLN A 19 21.78 0.59 -35.55
N GLU A 20 22.22 -0.25 -34.64
CA GLU A 20 22.38 -1.69 -34.84
C GLU A 20 21.02 -2.40 -35.03
N ILE A 21 19.94 -1.81 -34.52
CA ILE A 21 18.58 -2.32 -34.65
C ILE A 21 17.87 -1.58 -35.79
N PRO A 22 17.23 -2.28 -36.74
CA PRO A 22 16.49 -1.65 -37.82
C PRO A 22 15.41 -0.70 -37.30
N VAL A 23 15.43 0.55 -37.74
CA VAL A 23 14.46 1.57 -37.40
C VAL A 23 13.65 1.94 -38.64
N ILE A 24 12.35 1.65 -38.60
CA ILE A 24 11.43 1.99 -39.70
C ILE A 24 10.92 3.41 -39.49
N ARG A 25 10.95 4.20 -40.56
CA ARG A 25 10.35 5.55 -40.62
C ARG A 25 8.98 5.41 -41.28
N ILE A 26 7.96 5.93 -40.61
CA ILE A 26 6.62 5.98 -41.21
C ILE A 26 6.03 7.39 -41.07
N SER A 27 5.28 7.81 -42.07
CA SER A 27 4.48 9.03 -41.99
C SER A 27 3.16 8.78 -41.26
N LEU A 28 2.47 9.85 -40.85
CA LEU A 28 1.16 9.73 -40.21
C LEU A 28 0.13 9.06 -41.12
N ASN A 29 0.22 9.28 -42.43
CA ASN A 29 -0.69 8.68 -43.41
C ASN A 29 -0.42 7.17 -43.60
N GLU A 30 0.81 6.74 -43.39
CA GLU A 30 1.18 5.30 -43.45
C GLU A 30 0.76 4.59 -42.14
N LEU A 31 0.59 5.31 -41.05
CA LEU A 31 0.15 4.73 -39.78
C LEU A 31 -1.24 4.09 -39.87
N GLU A 32 -2.19 4.74 -40.56
CA GLU A 32 -3.54 4.19 -40.78
C GLU A 32 -3.50 2.87 -41.55
N GLY A 33 -2.59 2.74 -42.49
CA GLY A 33 -2.34 1.50 -43.20
C GLY A 33 -1.81 0.38 -42.28
N TYR A 34 -0.83 0.71 -41.43
CA TYR A 34 -0.29 -0.24 -40.47
C TYR A 34 -1.34 -0.69 -39.44
N LEU A 35 -2.18 0.22 -38.94
CA LEU A 35 -3.25 -0.13 -37.99
C LEU A 35 -4.31 -1.06 -38.63
N SER A 36 -4.56 -0.91 -39.96
CA SER A 36 -5.46 -1.82 -40.69
C SER A 36 -4.82 -3.19 -41.01
N GLU A 37 -3.49 -3.33 -40.91
CA GLU A 37 -2.73 -4.55 -41.18
C GLU A 37 -2.44 -5.39 -39.92
N GLY A 38 -3.18 -5.21 -38.83
CA GLY A 38 -2.99 -5.96 -37.60
C GLY A 38 -1.95 -5.37 -36.66
N TRP A 39 -1.75 -4.04 -36.69
CA TRP A 39 -1.00 -3.30 -35.68
C TRP A 39 -1.96 -2.60 -34.73
N GLU A 40 -1.59 -2.50 -33.48
CA GLU A 40 -2.34 -1.76 -32.45
C GLU A 40 -1.53 -0.60 -31.89
N GLU A 41 -2.22 0.42 -31.40
CA GLU A 41 -1.61 1.53 -30.72
C GLU A 41 -1.46 1.23 -29.22
N VAL A 42 -0.22 1.22 -28.73
CA VAL A 42 0.10 0.89 -27.33
C VAL A 42 0.06 2.10 -26.43
N SER A 43 0.48 3.25 -26.92
CA SER A 43 0.46 4.50 -26.17
C SER A 43 0.59 5.72 -27.08
N THR A 44 -0.17 6.78 -26.75
CA THR A 44 -0.09 8.06 -27.43
C THR A 44 0.33 9.15 -26.47
N SER A 45 1.21 10.03 -26.91
CA SER A 45 1.49 11.31 -26.27
C SER A 45 1.38 12.42 -27.32
N LYS A 46 1.32 13.69 -26.88
CA LYS A 46 1.16 14.87 -27.76
C LYS A 46 2.08 14.88 -29.01
N HIS A 47 3.19 14.15 -28.98
CA HIS A 47 4.20 14.15 -30.04
C HIS A 47 4.74 12.74 -30.41
N LYS A 48 4.21 11.66 -29.82
CA LYS A 48 4.69 10.30 -30.07
C LYS A 48 3.54 9.31 -29.95
N ALA A 49 3.37 8.45 -30.92
CA ALA A 49 2.58 7.23 -30.82
C ALA A 49 3.51 6.02 -30.86
N LYS A 50 3.20 5.01 -30.04
CA LYS A 50 3.87 3.72 -30.07
C LYS A 50 2.86 2.70 -30.56
N ILE A 51 3.20 2.03 -31.65
CA ILE A 51 2.40 0.94 -32.23
C ILE A 51 3.17 -0.38 -32.10
N GLN A 52 2.44 -1.47 -32.02
CA GLN A 52 2.98 -2.81 -32.07
C GLN A 52 2.11 -3.71 -32.93
N LYS A 53 2.70 -4.74 -33.53
CA LYS A 53 1.95 -5.74 -34.32
C LYS A 53 1.13 -6.61 -33.37
N LEU A 54 -0.14 -6.84 -33.69
CA LEU A 54 -0.98 -7.82 -33.00
C LEU A 54 -0.38 -9.21 -33.22
N LYS A 55 0.08 -9.85 -32.16
CA LYS A 55 0.58 -11.21 -32.13
C LYS A 55 -0.30 -12.06 -31.21
N PRO A 56 -0.47 -13.36 -31.50
CA PRO A 56 -1.06 -14.28 -30.52
C PRO A 56 -0.35 -14.18 -29.16
N ILE A 57 -1.07 -14.45 -28.09
CA ILE A 57 -0.57 -14.23 -26.71
C ILE A 57 0.68 -15.06 -26.40
N ASP A 58 0.77 -16.27 -26.92
CA ASP A 58 1.93 -17.16 -26.79
C ASP A 58 3.19 -16.53 -27.38
N ILE A 59 3.14 -16.16 -28.66
CA ILE A 59 4.27 -15.49 -29.33
C ILE A 59 4.63 -14.15 -28.69
N ARG A 60 3.61 -13.38 -28.26
CA ARG A 60 3.85 -12.12 -27.56
C ARG A 60 4.56 -12.33 -26.24
N PHE A 61 4.24 -13.42 -25.53
CA PHE A 61 4.89 -13.74 -24.27
C PHE A 61 6.35 -14.20 -24.46
N GLU A 62 6.62 -14.97 -25.51
CA GLU A 62 8.00 -15.33 -25.91
C GLU A 62 8.83 -14.07 -26.20
N ASP A 63 8.28 -13.13 -26.99
CA ASP A 63 8.91 -11.83 -27.26
C ASP A 63 9.18 -11.05 -25.96
N ASP A 64 8.24 -11.04 -25.02
CA ASP A 64 8.38 -10.34 -23.75
C ASP A 64 9.51 -10.95 -22.90
N ILE A 65 9.64 -12.26 -22.85
CA ILE A 65 10.73 -12.98 -22.17
C ILE A 65 12.06 -12.69 -22.88
N TRP A 66 12.10 -12.75 -24.21
CA TRP A 66 13.28 -12.40 -25.00
C TRP A 66 13.75 -10.96 -24.71
N CYS A 67 12.82 -10.00 -24.77
CA CYS A 67 13.09 -8.59 -24.45
C CYS A 67 13.55 -8.40 -23.01
N MET A 68 13.01 -9.17 -22.07
CA MET A 68 13.45 -9.15 -20.67
C MET A 68 14.92 -9.56 -20.56
N PHE A 69 15.35 -10.65 -21.19
CA PHE A 69 16.76 -11.08 -21.20
C PHE A 69 17.67 -10.05 -21.87
N TYR A 70 17.23 -9.46 -22.98
CA TYR A 70 17.97 -8.37 -23.60
C TYR A 70 18.17 -7.18 -22.66
N ASN A 71 17.14 -6.79 -21.93
CA ASN A 71 17.18 -5.71 -20.94
C ASN A 71 17.99 -6.07 -19.67
N LEU A 72 18.13 -7.35 -19.34
CA LEU A 72 19.03 -7.85 -18.30
C LEU A 72 20.51 -7.74 -18.69
N GLY A 73 20.80 -7.50 -19.97
CA GLY A 73 22.16 -7.34 -20.48
C GLY A 73 22.69 -8.51 -21.32
N PHE A 74 21.88 -9.54 -21.56
CA PHE A 74 22.27 -10.62 -22.47
C PHE A 74 22.32 -10.10 -23.91
N ARG A 75 23.35 -10.49 -24.66
CA ARG A 75 23.57 -10.05 -26.05
C ARG A 75 23.63 -11.22 -27.05
N ILE A 76 23.74 -12.44 -26.55
CA ILE A 76 23.63 -13.66 -27.33
C ILE A 76 22.28 -14.28 -26.99
N LEU A 77 21.32 -14.11 -27.89
CA LEU A 77 19.95 -14.61 -27.79
C LEU A 77 19.60 -15.30 -29.13
N ASN A 78 18.60 -16.18 -29.10
CA ASN A 78 18.12 -16.76 -30.36
C ASN A 78 17.57 -15.67 -31.28
N TYR A 79 17.88 -15.80 -32.56
CA TYR A 79 17.46 -14.84 -33.59
C TYR A 79 16.13 -15.24 -34.24
N ASP A 80 15.84 -16.54 -34.26
CA ASP A 80 14.73 -17.15 -34.97
C ASP A 80 13.70 -17.72 -33.99
N GLU A 81 12.41 -17.56 -34.33
CA GLU A 81 11.28 -18.16 -33.61
C GLU A 81 11.33 -19.69 -33.63
N ASN A 82 12.14 -20.29 -34.54
CA ASN A 82 12.26 -21.72 -34.75
C ASN A 82 13.63 -22.28 -34.34
N LEU A 83 14.22 -21.83 -33.24
CA LEU A 83 15.47 -22.39 -32.76
C LEU A 83 15.30 -23.88 -32.41
N ILE A 84 15.77 -24.77 -33.31
CA ILE A 84 15.68 -26.21 -33.13
C ILE A 84 17.03 -26.77 -32.69
N ILE A 85 17.11 -27.33 -31.51
CA ILE A 85 18.34 -27.93 -30.95
C ILE A 85 18.24 -29.45 -30.98
N PRO A 86 19.21 -30.16 -31.58
CA PRO A 86 19.30 -31.61 -31.49
C PRO A 86 19.72 -32.01 -30.07
N TRP A 87 19.02 -32.94 -29.44
CA TRP A 87 19.30 -33.36 -28.07
C TRP A 87 19.66 -34.86 -27.93
N GLY A 88 19.34 -35.64 -28.92
CA GLY A 88 19.59 -37.09 -28.95
C GLY A 88 20.47 -37.55 -30.09
N LYS A 89 20.48 -38.87 -30.31
CA LYS A 89 21.30 -39.52 -31.37
C LYS A 89 20.54 -39.68 -32.67
N ASN A 90 19.20 -39.67 -32.65
CA ASN A 90 18.37 -39.85 -33.86
C ASN A 90 18.10 -38.51 -34.50
N SER A 91 17.84 -38.51 -35.80
CA SER A 91 17.50 -37.30 -36.56
C SER A 91 16.23 -36.61 -36.08
N GLU A 92 15.34 -37.37 -35.44
CA GLU A 92 14.07 -36.87 -34.88
C GLU A 92 14.22 -36.33 -33.44
N ASP A 93 15.35 -36.57 -32.77
CA ASP A 93 15.64 -36.11 -31.43
C ASP A 93 15.99 -34.61 -31.44
N ARG A 94 15.04 -33.78 -31.85
CA ARG A 94 15.15 -32.31 -31.94
C ARG A 94 14.01 -31.67 -31.19
N HIS A 95 14.29 -30.51 -30.57
CA HIS A 95 13.28 -29.74 -29.90
C HIS A 95 13.40 -28.26 -30.23
N GLN A 96 12.29 -27.62 -30.45
CA GLN A 96 12.19 -26.17 -30.62
C GLN A 96 12.23 -25.54 -29.21
N ILE A 97 13.10 -24.56 -29.03
CA ILE A 97 13.23 -23.81 -27.78
C ILE A 97 12.72 -22.40 -28.03
N ASP A 98 11.81 -21.92 -27.14
CA ASP A 98 11.19 -20.61 -27.29
C ASP A 98 12.22 -19.48 -27.09
N VAL A 99 12.99 -19.51 -26.00
CA VAL A 99 14.04 -18.50 -25.74
C VAL A 99 15.32 -19.14 -25.23
N VAL A 100 16.45 -18.77 -25.80
CA VAL A 100 17.81 -19.08 -25.33
C VAL A 100 18.56 -17.78 -25.10
N ALA A 101 19.09 -17.59 -23.89
CA ALA A 101 19.91 -16.43 -23.55
C ALA A 101 21.26 -16.86 -22.95
N VAL A 102 22.36 -16.43 -23.57
CA VAL A 102 23.73 -16.79 -23.21
C VAL A 102 24.43 -15.58 -22.58
N GLY A 103 24.86 -15.74 -21.33
CA GLY A 103 25.65 -14.76 -20.60
C GLY A 103 27.11 -15.23 -20.37
N GLU A 104 27.86 -14.45 -19.61
CA GLU A 104 29.25 -14.80 -19.30
C GLU A 104 29.33 -16.07 -18.43
N GLU A 105 28.49 -16.18 -17.39
CA GLU A 105 28.53 -17.25 -16.38
C GLU A 105 27.45 -18.33 -16.63
N ALA A 106 26.37 -18.02 -17.33
CA ALA A 106 25.23 -18.91 -17.47
C ALA A 106 24.50 -18.84 -18.81
N ILE A 107 23.82 -19.93 -19.14
CA ILE A 107 22.91 -20.09 -20.27
C ILE A 107 21.51 -20.36 -19.71
N PHE A 108 20.52 -19.64 -20.20
CA PHE A 108 19.12 -19.85 -19.85
C PHE A 108 18.36 -20.42 -21.03
N VAL A 109 17.58 -21.45 -20.78
CA VAL A 109 16.70 -22.14 -21.74
C VAL A 109 15.30 -22.00 -21.23
N VAL A 110 14.41 -21.35 -21.98
CA VAL A 110 13.06 -21.02 -21.52
C VAL A 110 12.02 -21.65 -22.43
N GLU A 111 11.05 -22.30 -21.82
CA GLU A 111 9.80 -22.74 -22.42
C GLU A 111 8.66 -21.87 -21.89
N CYS A 112 7.85 -21.35 -22.80
CA CYS A 112 6.79 -20.37 -22.51
C CYS A 112 5.40 -20.97 -22.72
N LYS A 113 4.46 -20.66 -21.82
CA LYS A 113 3.05 -20.97 -21.97
C LYS A 113 2.22 -19.77 -21.55
N ALA A 114 1.33 -19.30 -22.42
CA ALA A 114 0.51 -18.13 -22.15
C ALA A 114 -0.97 -18.36 -22.53
N THR A 115 -1.85 -17.60 -21.91
CA THR A 115 -3.27 -17.54 -22.24
C THR A 115 -3.80 -16.13 -22.02
N GLU A 116 -4.82 -15.72 -22.76
CA GLU A 116 -5.39 -14.36 -22.66
C GLU A 116 -6.00 -14.09 -21.28
N ASN A 117 -6.77 -15.04 -20.77
CA ASN A 117 -7.46 -14.92 -19.48
C ASN A 117 -6.81 -15.81 -18.42
N ILE A 118 -6.94 -15.43 -17.15
CA ILE A 118 -6.45 -16.26 -16.04
C ILE A 118 -7.14 -17.62 -16.08
N LYS A 119 -6.33 -18.69 -16.21
CA LYS A 119 -6.79 -20.07 -16.30
C LYS A 119 -6.01 -20.98 -15.35
N GLN A 120 -6.71 -21.90 -14.74
CA GLN A 120 -6.10 -22.96 -13.94
C GLN A 120 -5.71 -24.15 -14.84
N ALA A 121 -4.45 -24.58 -14.78
CA ALA A 121 -3.96 -25.71 -15.56
C ALA A 121 -2.86 -26.50 -14.86
N SER A 122 -2.72 -27.79 -15.21
CA SER A 122 -1.58 -28.63 -14.85
C SER A 122 -0.71 -28.85 -16.08
N PHE A 123 0.61 -28.78 -15.89
CA PHE A 123 1.63 -28.86 -16.94
C PHE A 123 2.47 -30.13 -16.82
N LYS A 124 1.88 -31.20 -16.30
CA LYS A 124 2.57 -32.50 -16.15
C LYS A 124 3.22 -32.98 -17.43
N LYS A 125 2.54 -32.80 -18.58
CA LYS A 125 3.02 -33.25 -19.90
C LYS A 125 4.22 -32.41 -20.35
N GLU A 126 4.10 -31.08 -20.32
CA GLU A 126 5.12 -30.14 -20.73
C GLU A 126 6.39 -30.26 -19.88
N ILE A 127 6.22 -30.37 -18.56
CA ILE A 127 7.35 -30.62 -17.65
C ILE A 127 8.03 -31.96 -17.96
N GLY A 128 7.25 -32.99 -18.28
CA GLY A 128 7.77 -34.27 -18.71
C GLY A 128 8.59 -34.19 -20.00
N GLU A 129 8.13 -33.42 -20.98
CA GLU A 129 8.85 -33.17 -22.25
C GLU A 129 10.18 -32.46 -22.00
N ILE A 130 10.20 -31.40 -21.14
CA ILE A 130 11.46 -30.73 -20.80
C ILE A 130 12.44 -31.73 -20.16
N CYS A 131 11.97 -32.62 -19.29
CA CYS A 131 12.81 -33.63 -18.65
C CYS A 131 13.46 -34.60 -19.66
N LEU A 132 12.81 -34.90 -20.80
CA LEU A 132 13.35 -35.76 -21.83
C LEU A 132 14.55 -35.14 -22.57
N TYR A 133 14.44 -33.90 -23.01
CA TYR A 133 15.47 -33.27 -23.83
C TYR A 133 16.53 -32.47 -23.04
N LYS A 134 16.25 -32.12 -21.79
CA LYS A 134 17.06 -31.21 -20.98
C LYS A 134 18.55 -31.52 -20.95
N GLU A 135 18.93 -32.76 -20.69
CA GLU A 135 20.33 -33.17 -20.57
C GLU A 135 21.05 -33.12 -21.94
N GLY A 136 20.33 -33.44 -23.02
CA GLY A 136 20.86 -33.38 -24.38
C GLY A 136 21.08 -31.94 -24.84
N VAL A 137 20.07 -31.06 -24.67
CA VAL A 137 20.17 -29.63 -24.95
C VAL A 137 21.28 -28.98 -24.14
N MET A 138 21.39 -29.29 -22.83
CA MET A 138 22.45 -28.77 -21.97
C MET A 138 23.83 -29.13 -22.50
N ARG A 139 24.04 -30.38 -22.96
CA ARG A 139 25.31 -30.82 -23.54
C ARG A 139 25.64 -30.02 -24.79
N VAL A 140 24.71 -29.90 -25.73
CA VAL A 140 24.92 -29.16 -27.00
C VAL A 140 25.25 -27.69 -26.73
N LEU A 141 24.49 -27.03 -25.86
CA LEU A 141 24.74 -25.63 -25.52
C LEU A 141 26.09 -25.40 -24.84
N LYS A 142 26.53 -26.33 -23.99
CA LYS A 142 27.86 -26.26 -23.38
C LYS A 142 28.99 -26.52 -24.35
N GLU A 143 28.78 -27.40 -25.34
CA GLU A 143 29.75 -27.60 -26.42
C GLU A 143 29.93 -26.36 -27.27
N ILE A 144 28.86 -25.59 -27.51
CA ILE A 144 28.91 -24.38 -28.33
C ILE A 144 29.44 -23.18 -27.58
N TYR A 145 28.99 -22.98 -26.32
CA TYR A 145 29.19 -21.72 -25.59
C TYR A 145 30.17 -21.80 -24.41
N GLY A 146 30.64 -23.00 -24.04
CA GLY A 146 31.61 -23.24 -22.98
C GLY A 146 31.13 -24.19 -21.88
N GLN A 147 32.02 -25.15 -21.54
CA GLN A 147 31.75 -26.24 -20.58
C GLN A 147 31.57 -25.70 -19.13
N GLU A 148 32.20 -24.58 -18.84
CA GLU A 148 32.20 -23.94 -17.51
C GLU A 148 30.88 -23.23 -17.19
N LYS A 149 30.08 -22.90 -18.24
CA LYS A 149 28.82 -22.18 -18.05
C LYS A 149 27.76 -23.03 -17.34
N LYS A 150 27.06 -22.40 -16.41
CA LYS A 150 25.85 -22.99 -15.81
C LYS A 150 24.70 -22.99 -16.82
N VAL A 151 23.89 -24.01 -16.83
CA VAL A 151 22.66 -24.04 -17.65
C VAL A 151 21.45 -24.11 -16.71
N LYS A 152 20.52 -23.19 -16.87
CA LYS A 152 19.27 -23.15 -16.12
C LYS A 152 18.08 -23.26 -17.09
N PHE A 153 17.26 -24.27 -16.86
CA PHE A 153 15.98 -24.41 -17.53
C PHE A 153 14.90 -23.64 -16.77
N ILE A 154 14.08 -22.94 -17.50
CA ILE A 154 12.99 -22.10 -16.99
C ILE A 154 11.69 -22.53 -17.66
N PHE A 155 10.66 -22.77 -16.88
CA PHE A 155 9.30 -22.92 -17.36
C PHE A 155 8.53 -21.64 -17.04
N ALA A 156 8.25 -20.84 -18.07
CA ALA A 156 7.61 -19.54 -17.93
C ALA A 156 6.12 -19.64 -18.25
N THR A 157 5.27 -19.08 -17.39
CA THR A 157 3.82 -19.06 -17.58
C THR A 157 3.24 -17.67 -17.44
N ARG A 158 2.24 -17.35 -18.31
CA ARG A 158 1.47 -16.11 -18.23
C ARG A 158 -0.02 -16.39 -18.14
N ASN A 159 -0.68 -15.74 -17.15
CA ASN A 159 -2.11 -15.91 -16.85
C ASN A 159 -2.51 -17.34 -16.48
N TYR A 160 -1.56 -18.15 -15.97
CA TYR A 160 -1.85 -19.46 -15.45
C TYR A 160 -1.71 -19.52 -13.92
N THR A 161 -2.62 -20.27 -13.30
CA THR A 161 -2.55 -20.66 -11.88
C THR A 161 -2.54 -22.18 -11.78
N TYR A 162 -1.92 -22.70 -10.73
CA TYR A 162 -1.84 -24.15 -10.51
C TYR A 162 -3.00 -24.61 -9.61
N PRO A 163 -3.62 -25.78 -9.86
CA PRO A 163 -4.58 -26.39 -8.95
C PRO A 163 -3.98 -26.67 -7.57
N GLU A 164 -4.77 -26.55 -6.50
CA GLU A 164 -4.30 -26.81 -5.12
C GLU A 164 -3.70 -28.22 -4.93
N ASP A 165 -4.25 -29.21 -5.61
CA ASP A 165 -3.78 -30.60 -5.55
C ASP A 165 -2.73 -30.94 -6.62
N CYS A 166 -2.14 -29.94 -7.24
CA CYS A 166 -1.19 -30.12 -8.35
C CYS A 166 0.22 -30.31 -7.82
N TYR A 167 0.88 -31.38 -8.28
CA TYR A 167 2.29 -31.66 -7.95
C TYR A 167 3.29 -31.01 -8.91
N ASP A 168 2.88 -30.08 -9.77
CA ASP A 168 3.73 -29.53 -10.81
C ASP A 168 4.86 -28.66 -10.25
N GLU A 169 4.61 -27.87 -9.22
CA GLU A 169 5.67 -27.12 -8.53
C GLU A 169 6.76 -28.05 -7.98
N ARG A 170 6.34 -29.14 -7.35
CA ARG A 170 7.29 -30.14 -6.85
C ARG A 170 8.05 -30.82 -7.99
N ARG A 171 7.38 -31.14 -9.11
CA ARG A 171 8.04 -31.70 -10.31
C ARG A 171 9.09 -30.76 -10.86
N LEU A 172 8.80 -29.46 -10.95
CA LEU A 172 9.75 -28.45 -11.39
C LEU A 172 10.98 -28.38 -10.49
N ILE A 173 10.77 -28.34 -9.17
CA ILE A 173 11.85 -28.35 -8.16
C ILE A 173 12.70 -29.60 -8.23
N ASP A 174 12.08 -30.80 -8.23
CA ASP A 174 12.76 -32.09 -8.26
C ASP A 174 13.62 -32.24 -9.54
N ASN A 175 13.17 -31.64 -10.65
CA ASN A 175 13.89 -31.64 -11.93
C ASN A 175 14.80 -30.44 -12.14
N LYS A 176 14.97 -29.55 -11.16
CA LYS A 176 15.80 -28.35 -11.23
C LYS A 176 15.40 -27.40 -12.39
N ILE A 177 14.12 -27.33 -12.69
CA ILE A 177 13.52 -26.38 -13.63
C ILE A 177 12.99 -25.22 -12.82
N PHE A 178 13.38 -24.00 -13.20
CA PHE A 178 12.91 -22.80 -12.48
C PHE A 178 11.49 -22.46 -12.91
N GLN A 179 10.58 -22.32 -11.94
CA GLN A 179 9.23 -21.86 -12.19
C GLN A 179 9.23 -20.34 -12.34
N PHE A 180 8.80 -19.84 -13.49
CA PHE A 180 8.79 -18.42 -13.80
C PHE A 180 7.35 -17.96 -14.08
N THR A 181 6.71 -17.40 -13.06
CA THR A 181 5.32 -16.94 -13.12
C THR A 181 5.23 -15.47 -13.52
N ASP A 182 4.01 -14.98 -13.73
CA ASP A 182 3.72 -13.54 -13.91
C ASP A 182 4.35 -12.66 -12.82
N ASN A 183 4.26 -13.10 -11.57
CA ASN A 183 4.88 -12.38 -10.47
C ASN A 183 6.40 -12.27 -10.64
N THR A 184 7.06 -13.37 -11.05
CA THR A 184 8.51 -13.39 -11.32
C THR A 184 8.87 -12.44 -12.46
N TYR A 185 8.08 -12.43 -13.52
CA TYR A 185 8.25 -11.51 -14.63
C TYR A 185 8.16 -10.05 -14.20
N ASP A 186 7.12 -9.69 -13.43
CA ASP A 186 6.93 -8.33 -12.90
C ASP A 186 8.09 -7.91 -11.99
N TYR A 187 8.57 -8.83 -11.14
CA TYR A 187 9.71 -8.57 -10.26
C TYR A 187 11.00 -8.33 -11.05
N VAL A 188 11.33 -9.20 -12.00
CA VAL A 188 12.54 -9.04 -12.81
C VAL A 188 12.49 -7.73 -13.60
N ASN A 189 11.35 -7.36 -14.16
CA ASN A 189 11.18 -6.06 -14.81
C ASN A 189 11.35 -4.87 -13.86
N SER A 190 10.89 -5.00 -12.61
CA SER A 190 11.11 -4.00 -11.56
C SER A 190 12.59 -3.89 -11.19
N LEU A 191 13.30 -5.02 -11.13
CA LEU A 191 14.77 -5.03 -10.94
C LEU A 191 15.49 -4.35 -12.10
N ILE A 192 15.13 -4.66 -13.36
CA ILE A 192 15.71 -4.01 -14.55
C ILE A 192 15.56 -2.49 -14.48
N LYS A 193 14.36 -2.02 -14.16
CA LYS A 193 14.07 -0.57 -14.02
C LYS A 193 14.91 0.08 -12.92
N SER A 194 15.12 -0.62 -11.81
CA SER A 194 15.78 -0.08 -10.60
C SER A 194 17.29 -0.23 -10.61
N TYR A 195 17.81 -1.38 -11.03
CA TYR A 195 19.25 -1.72 -10.99
C TYR A 195 19.98 -1.36 -12.26
N LYS A 196 19.29 -1.14 -13.40
CA LYS A 196 19.89 -0.85 -14.70
C LYS A 196 20.92 -1.92 -15.09
N SER A 197 22.11 -1.52 -15.53
CA SER A 197 23.19 -2.44 -15.93
C SER A 197 23.71 -3.36 -14.81
N THR A 198 23.39 -3.06 -13.54
CA THR A 198 23.86 -3.86 -12.40
C THR A 198 22.87 -4.96 -11.99
N VAL A 199 21.75 -5.08 -12.69
CA VAL A 199 20.68 -6.01 -12.40
C VAL A 199 21.12 -7.48 -12.44
N ILE A 200 22.16 -7.78 -13.22
CA ILE A 200 22.62 -9.14 -13.45
C ILE A 200 23.04 -9.88 -12.16
N TYR A 201 23.63 -9.17 -11.18
CA TYR A 201 24.01 -9.77 -9.90
C TYR A 201 22.80 -10.24 -9.11
N GLN A 202 21.75 -9.41 -9.06
CA GLN A 202 20.52 -9.76 -8.35
C GLN A 202 19.76 -10.86 -9.09
N PHE A 203 19.76 -10.84 -10.43
CA PHE A 203 19.15 -11.86 -11.26
C PHE A 203 19.83 -13.22 -11.11
N TYR A 204 21.16 -13.27 -11.12
CA TYR A 204 21.90 -14.52 -10.87
C TYR A 204 21.66 -15.04 -9.45
N GLY A 205 21.61 -14.15 -8.44
CA GLY A 205 21.24 -14.53 -7.09
C GLY A 205 19.85 -15.20 -7.03
N LEU A 206 18.87 -14.67 -7.76
CA LEU A 206 17.53 -15.26 -7.85
C LEU A 206 17.54 -16.64 -8.54
N MET A 207 18.24 -16.77 -9.68
CA MET A 207 18.23 -17.99 -10.50
C MET A 207 19.05 -19.14 -9.92
N PHE A 208 20.14 -18.81 -9.20
CA PHE A 208 21.14 -19.78 -8.73
C PHE A 208 21.30 -19.81 -7.22
N GLN A 209 20.26 -19.48 -6.48
CA GLN A 209 20.25 -19.39 -5.03
C GLN A 209 20.98 -20.58 -4.39
N HIS A 210 22.00 -20.29 -3.56
CA HIS A 210 22.86 -21.27 -2.87
C HIS A 210 23.73 -22.17 -3.76
N GLU A 211 23.68 -22.03 -5.09
CA GLU A 211 24.59 -22.74 -5.95
C GLU A 211 26.00 -22.11 -5.90
N ARG A 212 27.04 -22.93 -5.90
CA ARG A 212 28.42 -22.42 -5.97
C ARG A 212 28.70 -21.76 -7.31
N ILE A 213 29.35 -20.59 -7.27
CA ILE A 213 29.83 -19.88 -8.47
C ILE A 213 30.97 -20.70 -9.06
N ASN A 214 31.97 -21.03 -8.26
CA ASN A 214 33.09 -21.91 -8.56
C ASN A 214 33.55 -22.65 -7.29
N ASN A 215 34.63 -23.41 -7.37
CA ASN A 215 35.20 -24.15 -6.24
C ASN A 215 36.14 -23.29 -5.36
N GLU A 216 36.41 -22.06 -5.73
CA GLU A 216 37.23 -21.16 -4.95
C GLU A 216 36.54 -20.75 -3.65
N LYS A 217 37.33 -20.41 -2.66
CA LYS A 217 36.88 -19.88 -1.38
C LYS A 217 37.47 -18.49 -1.17
N ILE A 218 36.70 -17.58 -0.67
CA ILE A 218 37.16 -16.25 -0.28
C ILE A 218 37.69 -16.36 1.14
N ARG A 219 39.02 -16.28 1.35
CA ARG A 219 39.63 -16.30 2.67
C ARG A 219 40.21 -14.93 3.02
N ILE A 220 39.65 -14.30 4.05
CA ILE A 220 39.96 -12.91 4.41
C ILE A 220 40.22 -12.76 5.92
N PRO A 221 41.07 -11.82 6.34
CA PRO A 221 41.20 -11.46 7.75
C PRO A 221 39.88 -10.93 8.30
N ALA A 222 39.53 -11.33 9.52
CA ALA A 222 38.35 -10.88 10.18
C ALA A 222 38.46 -10.83 11.69
N LEU A 223 37.73 -9.95 12.33
CA LEU A 223 37.52 -9.90 13.77
C LEU A 223 36.16 -10.55 14.08
N ARG A 224 36.17 -11.58 14.92
CA ARG A 224 34.98 -12.26 15.43
C ARG A 224 34.57 -11.66 16.76
N GLY A 225 33.31 -11.26 16.90
CA GLY A 225 32.73 -10.72 18.12
C GLY A 225 31.32 -11.24 18.37
N SER A 226 30.68 -10.72 19.44
CA SER A 226 29.28 -10.97 19.75
C SER A 226 28.62 -9.67 20.19
N MET A 227 27.38 -9.40 19.67
CA MET A 227 26.54 -8.31 20.15
C MET A 227 25.07 -8.78 20.16
N GLY A 228 24.33 -8.39 21.21
CA GLY A 228 22.93 -8.81 21.36
C GLY A 228 22.73 -10.35 21.42
N GLY A 229 23.79 -11.11 21.80
CA GLY A 229 23.76 -12.58 21.78
C GLY A 229 24.07 -13.21 20.41
N HIS A 230 24.23 -12.42 19.37
CA HIS A 230 24.52 -12.88 18.01
C HIS A 230 26.01 -12.77 17.68
N GLU A 231 26.52 -13.77 16.97
CA GLU A 231 27.87 -13.77 16.44
C GLU A 231 27.97 -12.82 15.24
N TYR A 232 29.04 -12.03 15.18
CA TYR A 232 29.33 -11.21 14.01
C TYR A 232 30.83 -11.22 13.67
N PHE A 233 31.11 -10.88 12.41
CA PHE A 233 32.46 -10.68 11.88
C PHE A 233 32.60 -9.24 11.38
N MET A 234 33.72 -8.56 11.72
CA MET A 234 34.16 -7.34 11.05
C MET A 234 35.23 -7.71 10.06
N LEU A 235 35.03 -7.30 8.82
CA LEU A 235 35.92 -7.64 7.70
C LEU A 235 35.94 -6.53 6.66
N SER A 236 36.91 -6.61 5.74
CA SER A 236 37.00 -5.75 4.56
C SER A 236 37.08 -6.62 3.33
N ILE A 237 36.24 -6.32 2.34
CA ILE A 237 36.07 -7.16 1.13
C ILE A 237 35.96 -6.28 -0.12
N GLU A 238 36.47 -6.77 -1.24
CA GLU A 238 36.30 -6.10 -2.53
C GLU A 238 34.81 -6.10 -2.96
N PRO A 239 34.29 -4.95 -3.40
CA PRO A 239 32.91 -4.83 -3.86
C PRO A 239 32.50 -5.89 -4.89
N ALA A 240 33.37 -6.22 -5.81
CA ALA A 240 33.12 -7.24 -6.85
C ALA A 240 32.81 -8.63 -6.27
N LYS A 241 33.51 -9.03 -5.19
CA LYS A 241 33.26 -10.29 -4.50
C LYS A 241 31.93 -10.25 -3.76
N LEU A 242 31.68 -9.13 -3.03
CA LEU A 242 30.42 -8.96 -2.30
C LEU A 242 29.20 -8.91 -3.24
N LEU A 243 29.31 -8.27 -4.40
CA LEU A 243 28.26 -8.23 -5.42
C LEU A 243 27.86 -9.64 -5.92
N LYS A 244 28.82 -10.55 -6.06
CA LYS A 244 28.57 -11.92 -6.53
C LYS A 244 27.89 -12.80 -5.50
N ILE A 245 28.29 -12.71 -4.23
CA ILE A 245 27.75 -13.54 -3.14
C ILE A 245 26.57 -12.87 -2.43
N GLY A 246 26.39 -11.57 -2.63
CA GLY A 246 25.40 -10.74 -1.97
C GLY A 246 24.02 -10.85 -2.64
N PHE A 247 22.98 -10.70 -1.83
CA PHE A 247 21.62 -10.65 -2.29
C PHE A 247 20.79 -9.67 -1.45
N VAL A 248 19.87 -8.96 -2.11
CA VAL A 248 18.95 -8.04 -1.43
C VAL A 248 17.56 -8.66 -1.38
N LEU A 249 17.02 -8.82 -0.18
CA LEU A 249 15.71 -9.39 0.06
C LEU A 249 14.61 -8.33 -0.16
N HIS A 250 14.25 -8.07 -1.42
CA HIS A 250 13.21 -7.11 -1.75
C HIS A 250 11.83 -7.58 -1.34
N ARG A 251 11.05 -6.66 -0.77
CA ARG A 251 9.65 -6.90 -0.47
C ARG A 251 8.80 -6.77 -1.73
N THR A 252 8.45 -7.88 -2.33
CA THR A 252 7.64 -7.98 -3.55
C THR A 252 6.77 -9.24 -3.52
N LYS A 253 5.75 -9.31 -4.38
CA LYS A 253 4.83 -10.45 -4.47
C LYS A 253 5.51 -11.79 -4.78
N VAL A 254 6.72 -11.76 -5.34
CA VAL A 254 7.40 -12.93 -5.92
C VAL A 254 8.22 -13.71 -4.91
N ASN A 255 8.62 -13.05 -3.83
CA ASN A 255 9.61 -13.64 -2.92
C ASN A 255 9.03 -14.68 -1.94
N THR A 256 7.84 -15.21 -2.24
CA THR A 256 7.26 -16.36 -1.54
C THR A 256 8.07 -17.66 -1.73
N GLN A 257 8.91 -17.73 -2.78
CA GLN A 257 9.83 -18.86 -3.02
C GLN A 257 11.15 -18.76 -2.23
N ILE A 258 11.44 -17.60 -1.67
CA ILE A 258 12.61 -17.39 -0.82
C ILE A 258 12.17 -17.69 0.61
N SER A 259 12.85 -18.63 1.27
CA SER A 259 12.53 -19.09 2.65
C SER A 259 12.72 -17.99 3.73
N MET A 260 13.12 -16.78 3.35
CA MET A 260 13.41 -15.66 4.25
C MET A 260 12.41 -14.52 4.02
N PRO A 261 11.91 -13.85 5.08
CA PRO A 261 11.07 -12.66 4.94
C PRO A 261 11.82 -11.55 4.21
N THR A 262 11.16 -10.98 3.22
CA THR A 262 11.68 -9.89 2.40
C THR A 262 11.27 -8.54 2.99
N TYR A 263 12.18 -7.55 3.02
CA TYR A 263 11.94 -6.25 3.67
C TYR A 263 12.59 -5.05 2.98
N GLN A 264 13.48 -5.28 2.02
CA GLN A 264 14.23 -4.22 1.35
C GLN A 264 13.42 -3.51 0.25
N ARG A 265 13.77 -2.25 0.02
CA ARG A 265 13.25 -1.45 -1.10
C ARG A 265 14.04 -1.70 -2.37
N LEU A 266 13.39 -1.49 -3.51
CA LEU A 266 14.11 -1.40 -4.79
C LEU A 266 15.06 -0.18 -4.80
N LEU A 267 16.15 -0.29 -5.55
CA LEU A 267 17.11 0.80 -5.70
C LEU A 267 16.50 1.99 -6.46
N VAL A 268 16.91 3.19 -6.10
CA VAL A 268 16.55 4.42 -6.82
C VAL A 268 17.64 4.68 -7.88
N PRO A 269 17.35 4.61 -9.19
CA PRO A 269 18.33 4.68 -10.26
C PRO A 269 19.20 5.93 -10.26
N SER A 270 18.61 7.10 -9.97
CA SER A 270 19.35 8.37 -9.89
C SER A 270 20.36 8.38 -8.74
N ARG A 271 20.00 7.77 -7.59
CA ARG A 271 20.89 7.64 -6.44
C ARG A 271 22.03 6.66 -6.73
N LEU A 272 21.72 5.55 -7.42
CA LEU A 272 22.72 4.57 -7.82
C LEU A 272 23.77 5.19 -8.74
N LYS A 273 23.32 5.94 -9.76
CA LYS A 273 24.20 6.68 -10.69
C LYS A 273 25.06 7.70 -9.94
N GLY A 274 24.46 8.51 -9.06
CA GLY A 274 25.19 9.52 -8.27
C GLY A 274 26.27 8.91 -7.37
N ILE A 275 26.01 7.75 -6.76
CA ILE A 275 27.00 7.01 -5.96
C ILE A 275 28.13 6.49 -6.84
N GLY A 276 27.86 5.91 -8.00
CA GLY A 276 28.89 5.45 -8.93
C GLY A 276 29.80 6.59 -9.39
N GLU A 277 29.22 7.73 -9.79
CA GLU A 277 29.99 8.93 -10.17
C GLU A 277 30.84 9.49 -9.02
N PHE A 278 30.32 9.46 -7.78
CA PHE A 278 31.06 9.88 -6.58
C PHE A 278 32.28 8.99 -6.33
N ILE A 279 32.11 7.66 -6.43
CA ILE A 279 33.18 6.69 -6.28
C ILE A 279 34.25 6.88 -7.38
N ASP A 280 33.86 7.03 -8.63
CA ASP A 280 34.77 7.17 -9.78
C ASP A 280 35.59 8.48 -9.75
N LYS A 281 35.07 9.49 -9.03
CA LYS A 281 35.79 10.74 -8.72
C LYS A 281 36.74 10.64 -7.51
N GLY A 282 36.87 9.44 -6.93
CA GLY A 282 37.74 9.20 -5.75
C GLY A 282 37.02 9.39 -4.41
N GLY A 283 35.71 9.54 -4.40
CA GLY A 283 34.91 9.57 -3.18
C GLY A 283 34.84 8.21 -2.49
N TYR A 284 34.62 8.21 -1.18
CA TYR A 284 34.51 7.00 -0.37
C TYR A 284 33.45 7.11 0.72
N PHE A 285 32.97 5.95 1.20
CA PHE A 285 32.01 5.87 2.28
C PHE A 285 32.65 5.20 3.50
N PRO A 286 32.80 5.93 4.61
CA PRO A 286 33.39 5.36 5.84
C PRO A 286 32.45 4.43 6.61
N ASN A 287 31.15 4.48 6.30
CA ASN A 287 30.12 3.66 6.97
C ASN A 287 30.20 2.21 6.51
N THR A 288 30.05 1.29 7.46
CA THR A 288 30.03 -0.15 7.19
C THR A 288 28.79 -0.58 6.42
N VAL A 289 28.93 -1.59 5.57
CA VAL A 289 27.81 -2.38 5.03
C VAL A 289 27.45 -3.44 6.05
N ILE A 290 26.17 -3.70 6.25
CA ILE A 290 25.67 -4.74 7.17
C ILE A 290 25.10 -5.87 6.35
N VAL A 291 25.60 -7.08 6.59
CA VAL A 291 25.11 -8.30 5.94
C VAL A 291 24.83 -9.39 6.96
N ASN A 292 24.07 -10.40 6.54
CA ASN A 292 23.90 -11.65 7.27
C ASN A 292 24.31 -12.81 6.38
N PHE A 293 25.22 -13.65 6.82
CA PHE A 293 25.50 -14.92 6.15
C PHE A 293 24.42 -15.95 6.48
N ASP A 294 23.91 -16.59 5.43
CA ASP A 294 22.93 -17.65 5.57
C ASP A 294 23.62 -18.95 6.02
N ASP A 295 23.20 -19.47 7.15
CA ASP A 295 23.70 -20.72 7.71
C ASP A 295 22.76 -21.93 7.50
N SER A 296 21.62 -21.74 6.82
CA SER A 296 20.63 -22.79 6.55
C SER A 296 21.22 -23.93 5.73
N ASN A 297 22.09 -23.62 4.76
CA ASN A 297 22.75 -24.63 3.93
C ASN A 297 24.12 -25.01 4.49
N LYS A 298 24.21 -26.19 5.11
CA LYS A 298 25.46 -26.73 5.72
C LYS A 298 26.68 -26.71 4.78
N LYS A 299 26.49 -26.87 3.46
CA LYS A 299 27.59 -26.89 2.45
C LYS A 299 28.16 -25.50 2.17
N ASN A 300 27.42 -24.45 2.49
CA ASN A 300 27.78 -23.05 2.21
C ASN A 300 28.01 -22.22 3.48
N ARG A 301 28.19 -22.84 4.63
CA ARG A 301 28.50 -22.12 5.88
C ARG A 301 29.87 -21.49 5.85
N VAL A 302 29.97 -20.29 6.36
CA VAL A 302 31.25 -19.62 6.62
C VAL A 302 32.02 -20.32 7.73
N GLN A 303 33.35 -20.29 7.67
CA GLN A 303 34.22 -20.95 8.65
C GLN A 303 35.23 -19.93 9.17
N PHE A 304 35.35 -19.81 10.49
CA PHE A 304 36.32 -18.93 11.12
C PHE A 304 37.45 -19.71 11.78
N GLU A 305 38.70 -19.41 11.41
CA GLU A 305 39.90 -19.92 12.02
C GLU A 305 40.54 -18.81 12.87
N GLN A 306 40.64 -19.02 14.19
CA GLN A 306 41.33 -18.06 15.06
C GLN A 306 42.83 -18.04 14.78
N ALA A 307 43.40 -16.86 14.65
CA ALA A 307 44.87 -16.69 14.53
C ALA A 307 45.55 -16.97 15.85
N ALA A 308 46.74 -17.55 15.81
CA ALA A 308 47.59 -17.71 16.98
C ALA A 308 48.07 -16.33 17.49
N GLY A 309 48.17 -16.15 18.84
CA GLY A 309 48.69 -14.94 19.45
C GLY A 309 47.71 -13.77 19.65
N GLY A 310 46.39 -14.07 19.75
CA GLY A 310 45.37 -13.07 20.12
C GLY A 310 45.49 -12.60 21.56
N SER A 311 45.01 -11.39 21.87
CA SER A 311 44.99 -10.83 23.22
C SER A 311 43.95 -11.58 24.09
N ASP A 312 44.37 -11.99 25.29
CA ASP A 312 43.47 -12.64 26.27
C ASP A 312 42.59 -11.65 27.02
N ASN A 313 42.86 -10.35 26.87
CA ASN A 313 42.16 -9.28 27.57
C ASN A 313 40.88 -8.77 26.84
N THR A 314 40.52 -9.36 25.71
CA THR A 314 39.33 -8.97 24.92
C THR A 314 38.49 -10.16 24.52
N LYS A 315 37.16 -9.94 24.43
CA LYS A 315 36.22 -10.93 23.90
C LYS A 315 36.32 -11.08 22.36
N THR A 316 36.89 -10.08 21.68
CA THR A 316 37.08 -10.11 20.23
C THR A 316 38.23 -11.02 19.86
N LYS A 317 38.08 -11.86 18.85
CA LYS A 317 39.06 -12.79 18.34
C LYS A 317 39.49 -12.41 16.93
N LEU A 318 40.80 -12.29 16.69
CA LEU A 318 41.37 -12.11 15.37
C LEU A 318 41.52 -13.46 14.68
N GLY A 319 41.25 -13.52 13.38
CA GLY A 319 41.38 -14.76 12.61
C GLY A 319 41.15 -14.56 11.11
N TYR A 320 40.88 -15.67 10.45
CA TYR A 320 40.55 -15.70 9.04
C TYR A 320 39.16 -16.27 8.85
N LEU A 321 38.33 -15.53 8.10
CA LEU A 321 36.99 -16.01 7.68
C LEU A 321 37.12 -16.59 6.28
N THR A 322 36.69 -17.83 6.14
CA THR A 322 36.54 -18.52 4.85
C THR A 322 35.09 -18.50 4.43
N ILE A 323 34.81 -17.79 3.35
CA ILE A 323 33.49 -17.60 2.77
C ILE A 323 33.39 -18.46 1.51
N PRO A 324 32.40 -19.34 1.38
CA PRO A 324 32.14 -20.06 0.13
C PRO A 324 31.80 -19.08 -1.00
N ASN A 325 32.33 -19.32 -2.21
CA ASN A 325 31.98 -18.53 -3.36
C ASN A 325 30.68 -19.08 -3.99
N ALA A 326 29.53 -18.66 -3.44
CA ALA A 326 28.21 -19.11 -3.85
C ALA A 326 27.23 -17.96 -3.94
N TYR A 327 26.24 -18.05 -4.82
CA TYR A 327 25.22 -17.03 -4.98
C TYR A 327 24.30 -16.97 -3.77
N CYS A 328 23.86 -15.76 -3.41
CA CYS A 328 22.82 -15.51 -2.41
C CYS A 328 23.13 -16.06 -1.01
N ILE A 329 24.40 -16.00 -0.56
CA ILE A 329 24.82 -16.44 0.78
C ILE A 329 24.99 -15.29 1.76
N ALA A 330 25.09 -14.04 1.29
CA ALA A 330 25.22 -12.85 2.11
C ALA A 330 24.01 -11.92 1.87
N TYR A 331 23.04 -11.94 2.77
CA TYR A 331 21.89 -11.03 2.69
C TYR A 331 22.29 -9.63 3.15
N ILE A 332 22.16 -8.64 2.26
CA ILE A 332 22.51 -7.24 2.56
C ILE A 332 21.38 -6.62 3.37
N ILE A 333 21.61 -6.29 4.65
CA ILE A 333 20.65 -5.64 5.54
C ILE A 333 20.67 -4.12 5.34
N ASP A 334 21.89 -3.53 5.32
CA ASP A 334 22.09 -2.09 5.01
C ASP A 334 23.25 -1.88 4.05
N GLY A 335 23.18 -0.82 3.26
CA GLY A 335 24.22 -0.42 2.34
C GLY A 335 24.04 -0.89 0.89
N GLN A 336 22.88 -1.41 0.50
CA GLN A 336 22.62 -1.89 -0.87
C GLN A 336 23.01 -0.86 -1.95
N HIS A 337 22.65 0.41 -1.81
CA HIS A 337 23.02 1.45 -2.78
C HIS A 337 24.54 1.65 -2.90
N ARG A 338 25.26 1.49 -1.80
CA ARG A 338 26.73 1.59 -1.77
C ARG A 338 27.39 0.43 -2.49
N VAL A 339 26.94 -0.81 -2.20
CA VAL A 339 27.47 -2.02 -2.85
C VAL A 339 27.19 -2.00 -4.36
N TYR A 340 25.92 -1.77 -4.76
CA TYR A 340 25.55 -1.75 -6.18
C TYR A 340 26.10 -0.51 -6.92
N GLY A 341 26.39 0.59 -6.22
CA GLY A 341 27.08 1.74 -6.79
C GLY A 341 28.49 1.43 -7.31
N TYR A 342 29.16 0.43 -6.73
CA TYR A 342 30.43 -0.06 -7.24
C TYR A 342 30.34 -0.92 -8.49
N ALA A 343 29.18 -1.50 -8.80
CA ALA A 343 29.09 -2.51 -9.86
C ALA A 343 29.57 -2.05 -11.25
N GLY A 344 29.34 -0.76 -11.59
CA GLY A 344 29.83 -0.13 -12.82
C GLY A 344 31.14 0.65 -12.65
N SER A 345 31.71 0.72 -11.46
CA SER A 345 32.90 1.52 -11.17
C SER A 345 34.18 0.79 -11.52
N LYS A 346 35.18 1.55 -12.01
CA LYS A 346 36.54 1.05 -12.23
C LYS A 346 37.25 0.58 -10.95
N TYR A 347 36.75 0.96 -9.79
CA TYR A 347 37.28 0.60 -8.49
C TYR A 347 36.65 -0.63 -7.84
N LYS A 348 35.74 -1.33 -8.52
CA LYS A 348 35.02 -2.48 -7.96
C LYS A 348 35.92 -3.64 -7.52
N ASP A 349 37.06 -3.82 -8.20
CA ASP A 349 38.01 -4.92 -7.97
C ASP A 349 39.23 -4.48 -7.11
N THR A 350 39.43 -3.17 -6.96
CA THR A 350 40.63 -2.63 -6.32
C THR A 350 40.36 -1.97 -4.96
N ASN A 351 39.15 -1.42 -4.77
CA ASN A 351 38.77 -0.90 -3.46
C ASN A 351 38.28 -2.05 -2.56
N THR A 352 38.37 -1.81 -1.26
CA THR A 352 37.75 -2.64 -0.25
C THR A 352 36.71 -1.83 0.54
N ILE A 353 35.63 -2.47 0.96
CA ILE A 353 34.59 -1.85 1.79
C ILE A 353 34.49 -2.54 3.13
N PRO A 354 34.31 -1.76 4.23
CA PRO A 354 34.12 -2.35 5.55
C PRO A 354 32.74 -2.99 5.68
N VAL A 355 32.72 -4.20 6.24
CA VAL A 355 31.49 -4.99 6.42
C VAL A 355 31.38 -5.47 7.86
N VAL A 356 30.21 -5.33 8.44
CA VAL A 356 29.77 -6.05 9.63
C VAL A 356 28.83 -7.17 9.17
N ALA A 357 29.28 -8.41 9.34
CA ALA A 357 28.58 -9.57 8.86
C ALA A 357 28.10 -10.44 10.05
N PHE A 358 26.80 -10.52 10.25
CA PHE A 358 26.20 -11.48 11.17
C PHE A 358 26.26 -12.90 10.58
N ASN A 359 26.12 -13.91 11.41
CA ASN A 359 26.14 -15.30 11.00
C ASN A 359 24.89 -16.01 11.49
N GLY A 360 24.00 -16.39 10.57
CA GLY A 360 22.76 -17.07 10.90
C GLY A 360 21.78 -16.23 11.72
N LEU A 361 21.77 -14.90 11.54
CA LEU A 361 20.82 -14.02 12.22
C LEU A 361 19.38 -14.36 11.82
N PRO A 362 18.47 -14.58 12.78
CA PRO A 362 17.07 -14.83 12.49
C PRO A 362 16.43 -13.72 11.65
N SER A 363 15.44 -14.07 10.85
CA SER A 363 14.84 -13.15 9.89
C SER A 363 14.12 -11.95 10.52
N ASP A 364 13.49 -12.17 11.67
CA ASP A 364 12.84 -11.10 12.45
C ASP A 364 13.85 -10.10 13.02
N GLU A 365 15.03 -10.58 13.43
CA GLU A 365 16.12 -9.72 13.88
C GLU A 365 16.74 -8.93 12.72
N GLN A 366 16.92 -9.53 11.53
CA GLN A 366 17.34 -8.80 10.33
C GLN A 366 16.37 -7.68 9.99
N LEU A 367 15.06 -7.96 10.06
CA LEU A 367 14.02 -6.98 9.83
C LEU A 367 14.03 -5.86 10.86
N LYS A 368 14.22 -6.17 12.15
CA LYS A 368 14.35 -5.14 13.22
C LYS A 368 15.54 -4.22 12.95
N ILE A 369 16.72 -4.78 12.68
CA ILE A 369 17.93 -3.99 12.35
C ILE A 369 17.66 -3.07 11.15
N PHE A 370 17.03 -3.60 10.10
CA PHE A 370 16.68 -2.79 8.94
C PHE A 370 15.72 -1.64 9.29
N MET A 371 14.70 -1.89 10.10
CA MET A 371 13.74 -0.87 10.53
C MET A 371 14.41 0.20 11.39
N ASP A 372 15.19 -0.19 12.40
CA ASP A 372 15.86 0.72 13.32
C ASP A 372 16.83 1.67 12.60
N ILE A 373 17.63 1.14 11.67
CA ILE A 373 18.56 1.96 10.88
C ILE A 373 17.80 2.96 9.99
N ASN A 374 16.71 2.54 9.37
CA ASN A 374 15.96 3.40 8.45
C ASN A 374 15.02 4.39 9.14
N GLU A 375 14.53 4.13 10.36
CA GLU A 375 13.73 5.11 11.11
C GLU A 375 14.50 6.40 11.40
N HIS A 376 15.81 6.30 11.59
CA HIS A 376 16.67 7.44 11.89
C HIS A 376 17.25 8.14 10.64
N GLN A 377 17.17 7.55 9.44
CA GLN A 377 17.73 8.13 8.21
C GLN A 377 16.66 8.65 7.24
N LYS A 378 15.69 7.84 6.86
CA LYS A 378 14.56 8.18 6.00
C LYS A 378 13.43 7.20 6.32
N ALA A 379 12.34 7.73 6.85
CA ALA A 379 11.20 6.91 7.25
C ALA A 379 10.78 5.90 6.16
N VAL A 380 10.54 4.67 6.57
CA VAL A 380 9.96 3.61 5.74
C VAL A 380 8.60 4.09 5.22
N SER A 381 8.28 3.84 3.95
CA SER A 381 6.99 4.26 3.41
C SER A 381 5.84 3.68 4.25
N PRO A 382 4.74 4.44 4.46
CA PRO A 382 3.61 3.95 5.25
C PRO A 382 3.05 2.62 4.73
N GLY A 383 3.04 2.41 3.41
CA GLY A 383 2.59 1.16 2.79
C GLY A 383 3.46 -0.03 3.15
N LEU A 384 4.78 0.11 3.04
CA LEU A 384 5.72 -0.96 3.41
C LEU A 384 5.66 -1.26 4.92
N ARG A 385 5.50 -0.24 5.77
CA ARG A 385 5.36 -0.42 7.22
C ARG A 385 4.10 -1.24 7.59
N LEU A 386 2.98 -0.97 6.92
CA LEU A 386 1.74 -1.70 7.11
C LEU A 386 1.89 -3.16 6.64
N ASP A 387 2.52 -3.38 5.52
CA ASP A 387 2.77 -4.70 4.95
C ASP A 387 3.68 -5.57 5.87
N LEU A 388 4.70 -5.00 6.46
CA LEU A 388 5.63 -5.70 7.36
C LEU A 388 5.02 -6.11 8.72
N ASN A 389 3.81 -5.65 9.07
CA ASN A 389 3.19 -5.99 10.35
C ASN A 389 2.98 -7.48 10.55
N GLU A 390 2.71 -8.26 9.50
CA GLU A 390 2.58 -9.71 9.61
C GLU A 390 3.86 -10.34 10.15
N ASP A 391 5.00 -10.00 9.54
CA ASP A 391 6.30 -10.57 9.88
C ASP A 391 6.79 -10.12 11.26
N LEU A 392 6.46 -8.89 11.68
CA LEU A 392 6.89 -8.30 12.95
C LEU A 392 6.01 -8.71 14.14
N ASN A 393 4.72 -8.95 13.93
CA ASN A 393 3.75 -8.97 15.01
C ASN A 393 2.87 -10.24 15.07
N TRP A 394 3.10 -11.22 14.21
CA TRP A 394 2.28 -12.45 14.19
C TRP A 394 2.29 -13.18 15.53
N ASP A 395 3.47 -13.36 16.12
CA ASP A 395 3.67 -14.03 17.41
C ASP A 395 3.80 -13.05 18.59
N SER A 396 3.39 -11.80 18.41
CA SER A 396 3.44 -10.79 19.46
C SER A 396 2.62 -11.22 20.70
N PRO A 397 3.10 -10.99 21.93
CA PRO A 397 2.31 -11.22 23.15
C PRO A 397 1.12 -10.24 23.28
N ARG A 398 1.09 -9.16 22.48
CA ARG A 398 0.07 -8.11 22.51
C ARG A 398 -1.03 -8.41 21.50
N LEU A 399 -2.30 -8.44 21.93
CA LEU A 399 -3.45 -8.69 21.05
C LEU A 399 -3.62 -7.61 19.96
N ASP A 400 -3.47 -6.34 20.32
CA ASP A 400 -3.55 -5.23 19.35
C ASP A 400 -2.51 -5.34 18.22
N SER A 401 -1.30 -5.81 18.54
CA SER A 401 -0.23 -6.04 17.57
C SER A 401 -0.54 -7.26 16.69
N ARG A 402 -1.05 -8.37 17.26
CA ARG A 402 -1.51 -9.54 16.48
C ARG A 402 -2.62 -9.19 15.51
N LEU A 403 -3.57 -8.32 15.88
CA LEU A 403 -4.61 -7.88 14.96
C LEU A 403 -4.07 -7.03 13.79
N LYS A 404 -2.99 -6.26 14.01
CA LYS A 404 -2.28 -5.58 12.90
C LYS A 404 -1.64 -6.58 11.95
N ALA A 405 -0.99 -7.62 12.51
CA ALA A 405 -0.41 -8.70 11.71
C ALA A 405 -1.47 -9.45 10.90
N LEU A 406 -2.61 -9.76 11.52
CA LEU A 406 -3.71 -10.44 10.85
C LEU A 406 -4.29 -9.62 9.69
N ARG A 407 -4.47 -8.31 9.85
CA ARG A 407 -4.91 -7.45 8.74
C ARG A 407 -3.92 -7.47 7.58
N SER A 408 -2.63 -7.33 7.88
CA SER A 408 -1.57 -7.42 6.87
C SER A 408 -1.64 -8.76 6.13
N SER A 409 -1.79 -9.85 6.84
CA SER A 409 -1.90 -11.21 6.28
C SER A 409 -3.13 -11.40 5.39
N ILE A 410 -4.31 -10.88 5.80
CA ILE A 410 -5.52 -10.90 4.98
C ILE A 410 -5.29 -10.16 3.66
N ILE A 411 -4.69 -8.95 3.69
CA ILE A 411 -4.46 -8.16 2.48
C ILE A 411 -3.49 -8.86 1.54
N LYS A 412 -2.42 -9.47 2.06
CA LYS A 412 -1.48 -10.26 1.25
C LYS A 412 -2.17 -11.45 0.59
N GLN A 413 -3.04 -12.16 1.33
CA GLN A 413 -3.81 -13.27 0.77
C GLN A 413 -4.79 -12.82 -0.34
N LEU A 414 -5.33 -11.60 -0.26
CA LEU A 414 -6.14 -11.02 -1.33
C LEU A 414 -5.29 -10.68 -2.56
N ALA A 415 -4.07 -10.20 -2.36
CA ALA A 415 -3.18 -9.76 -3.42
C ALA A 415 -2.49 -10.90 -4.18
N THR A 416 -2.21 -12.03 -3.49
CA THR A 416 -1.40 -13.14 -4.01
C THR A 416 -2.17 -14.44 -4.17
N GLY A 417 -3.35 -14.54 -3.54
CA GLY A 417 -4.15 -15.77 -3.57
C GLY A 417 -4.68 -16.09 -4.97
N ASN A 418 -4.68 -17.38 -5.30
CA ASN A 418 -5.27 -17.87 -6.53
C ASN A 418 -6.78 -17.64 -6.56
N ASN A 419 -7.36 -17.50 -7.77
CA ASN A 419 -8.80 -17.34 -8.01
C ASN A 419 -9.42 -16.10 -7.35
N SER A 420 -8.73 -14.97 -7.36
CA SER A 420 -9.25 -13.69 -6.88
C SER A 420 -9.20 -12.63 -7.98
N VAL A 421 -10.28 -11.90 -8.16
CA VAL A 421 -10.31 -10.72 -9.05
C VAL A 421 -9.37 -9.60 -8.60
N LEU A 422 -8.89 -9.66 -7.35
CA LEU A 422 -7.92 -8.73 -6.75
C LEU A 422 -6.47 -9.18 -6.92
N THR A 423 -6.22 -10.40 -7.41
CA THR A 423 -4.86 -10.92 -7.61
C THR A 423 -4.07 -9.99 -8.51
N ARG A 424 -2.85 -9.62 -8.07
CA ARG A 424 -1.94 -8.67 -8.74
C ARG A 424 -2.41 -7.20 -8.78
N LYS A 425 -3.63 -6.89 -8.30
CA LYS A 425 -4.15 -5.53 -8.32
C LYS A 425 -3.80 -4.72 -7.06
N ILE A 426 -3.31 -5.34 -5.99
CA ILE A 426 -2.93 -4.68 -4.74
C ILE A 426 -1.41 -4.56 -4.66
N SER A 427 -0.91 -3.36 -4.36
CA SER A 427 0.52 -3.12 -4.12
C SER A 427 0.97 -3.76 -2.81
N ILE A 428 2.05 -4.55 -2.87
CA ILE A 428 2.72 -5.13 -1.70
C ILE A 428 4.15 -4.59 -1.66
N GLY A 429 4.58 -4.10 -0.52
CA GLY A 429 5.93 -3.55 -0.37
C GLY A 429 6.17 -2.36 -1.29
N GLU A 430 7.08 -2.53 -2.24
CA GLU A 430 7.46 -1.52 -3.23
C GLU A 430 6.85 -1.79 -4.63
N ASP A 431 5.95 -2.77 -4.75
CA ASP A 431 5.27 -3.03 -6.01
C ASP A 431 4.33 -1.88 -6.38
N THR A 432 4.22 -1.58 -7.66
CA THR A 432 3.22 -0.68 -8.19
C THR A 432 2.03 -1.46 -8.72
N ALA A 433 0.85 -1.22 -8.17
CA ALA A 433 -0.40 -1.78 -8.65
C ALA A 433 -1.51 -0.73 -8.59
N LYS A 434 -2.67 -1.04 -9.18
CA LYS A 434 -3.83 -0.13 -9.24
C LYS A 434 -4.31 0.28 -7.85
N LEU A 435 -4.33 -0.65 -6.90
CA LEU A 435 -4.80 -0.45 -5.54
C LEU A 435 -3.62 -0.42 -4.56
N THR A 436 -3.68 0.47 -3.57
CA THR A 436 -2.66 0.56 -2.52
C THR A 436 -3.07 -0.22 -1.27
N PHE A 437 -2.10 -0.62 -0.46
CA PHE A 437 -2.31 -1.41 0.77
C PHE A 437 -3.15 -0.67 1.82
N LYS A 438 -2.96 0.65 1.95
CA LYS A 438 -3.54 1.46 3.03
C LYS A 438 -5.08 1.46 3.10
N PRO A 439 -5.86 1.62 2.01
CA PRO A 439 -7.32 1.57 2.06
C PRO A 439 -7.87 0.25 2.64
N PHE A 440 -7.25 -0.88 2.29
CA PHE A 440 -7.61 -2.19 2.84
C PHE A 440 -7.35 -2.25 4.34
N ASP A 441 -6.15 -1.86 4.80
CA ASP A 441 -5.82 -1.86 6.23
C ASP A 441 -6.72 -0.91 7.01
N THR A 442 -7.01 0.27 6.48
CA THR A 442 -7.90 1.25 7.13
C THR A 442 -9.31 0.69 7.25
N ALA A 443 -9.88 0.14 6.17
CA ALA A 443 -11.21 -0.46 6.19
C ALA A 443 -11.29 -1.63 7.18
N LEU A 444 -10.36 -2.58 7.12
CA LEU A 444 -10.30 -3.70 8.06
C LEU A 444 -10.07 -3.25 9.51
N SER A 445 -9.29 -2.19 9.73
CA SER A 445 -9.04 -1.68 11.08
C SER A 445 -10.25 -1.01 11.69
N GLN A 446 -11.15 -0.45 10.89
CA GLN A 446 -12.38 0.20 11.34
C GLN A 446 -13.58 -0.75 11.33
N SER A 447 -13.49 -1.87 10.61
CA SER A 447 -14.56 -2.85 10.46
C SER A 447 -14.88 -3.60 11.76
N SER A 448 -16.09 -4.15 11.83
CA SER A 448 -16.54 -5.11 12.83
C SER A 448 -16.22 -6.57 12.45
N LEU A 449 -15.64 -6.83 11.26
CA LEU A 449 -15.17 -8.17 10.86
C LEU A 449 -14.06 -8.69 11.78
N LEU A 450 -13.29 -7.79 12.38
CA LEU A 450 -12.27 -8.08 13.38
C LEU A 450 -12.63 -7.42 14.71
N PRO A 451 -12.28 -8.06 15.87
CA PRO A 451 -12.53 -7.44 17.17
C PRO A 451 -11.61 -6.25 17.37
N LYS A 452 -11.99 -5.30 18.24
CA LYS A 452 -11.06 -4.33 18.79
C LYS A 452 -10.41 -4.89 20.02
N ALA A 453 -9.15 -4.54 20.26
CA ALA A 453 -8.40 -5.01 21.41
C ALA A 453 -7.48 -3.94 21.97
N THR A 454 -7.25 -4.00 23.27
CA THR A 454 -6.06 -3.45 23.94
C THR A 454 -4.90 -4.43 23.79
N SER A 455 -3.79 -4.17 24.45
CA SER A 455 -2.67 -5.13 24.47
C SER A 455 -3.01 -6.47 25.13
N LYS A 456 -4.05 -6.53 25.97
CA LYS A 456 -4.36 -7.67 26.84
C LYS A 456 -5.72 -8.31 26.61
N GLU A 457 -6.72 -7.55 26.13
CA GLU A 457 -8.11 -8.00 26.04
C GLU A 457 -8.83 -7.45 24.81
N PHE A 458 -9.85 -8.18 24.35
CA PHE A 458 -10.76 -7.72 23.32
C PHE A 458 -11.80 -6.77 23.92
N THR A 459 -12.12 -5.66 23.24
CA THR A 459 -12.95 -4.56 23.79
C THR A 459 -14.26 -4.32 23.05
N LYS A 460 -14.31 -4.54 21.72
CA LYS A 460 -15.51 -4.32 20.89
C LYS A 460 -15.64 -5.37 19.79
N HIS A 461 -16.85 -5.50 19.27
CA HIS A 461 -17.22 -6.37 18.12
C HIS A 461 -17.03 -7.87 18.36
N THR A 462 -16.91 -8.31 19.63
CA THR A 462 -16.68 -9.71 19.99
C THR A 462 -17.87 -10.63 19.64
N ASP A 463 -19.04 -10.06 19.48
CA ASP A 463 -20.33 -10.69 19.16
C ASP A 463 -20.62 -10.82 17.67
N VAL A 464 -20.00 -9.98 16.83
CA VAL A 464 -20.23 -9.91 15.37
C VAL A 464 -19.01 -10.21 14.51
N CYS A 465 -17.81 -10.23 15.11
CA CYS A 465 -16.57 -10.44 14.35
C CYS A 465 -16.39 -11.89 13.89
N LEU A 466 -15.63 -12.05 12.82
CA LEU A 466 -15.26 -13.35 12.24
C LEU A 466 -13.93 -13.89 12.83
N TYR A 467 -13.60 -13.46 14.03
CA TYR A 467 -12.46 -13.92 14.81
C TYR A 467 -12.95 -14.65 16.06
N ASN A 468 -12.49 -15.88 16.27
CA ASN A 468 -12.85 -16.62 17.46
C ASN A 468 -12.11 -16.08 18.70
N THR A 469 -12.73 -15.12 19.39
CA THR A 469 -12.18 -14.46 20.59
C THR A 469 -12.07 -15.38 21.81
N LYS A 470 -12.73 -16.55 21.78
CA LYS A 470 -12.69 -17.57 22.87
C LYS A 470 -11.58 -18.59 22.66
N CYS A 471 -10.94 -18.61 21.52
CA CYS A 471 -9.84 -19.53 21.23
C CYS A 471 -8.56 -19.13 21.97
N ILE A 472 -8.05 -20.02 22.81
CA ILE A 472 -6.81 -19.80 23.59
C ILE A 472 -5.58 -19.84 22.66
N GLU A 473 -5.64 -20.63 21.59
CA GLU A 473 -4.59 -20.77 20.59
C GLU A 473 -4.66 -19.62 19.57
N HIS A 474 -4.07 -18.47 19.89
CA HIS A 474 -4.15 -17.26 19.06
C HIS A 474 -3.70 -17.48 17.61
N ASN A 475 -2.63 -18.26 17.38
CA ASN A 475 -2.14 -18.53 16.02
C ASN A 475 -3.16 -19.29 15.17
N LYS A 476 -3.89 -20.24 15.78
CA LYS A 476 -5.00 -20.95 15.12
C LYS A 476 -6.15 -20.01 14.81
N ALA A 477 -6.61 -19.23 15.81
CA ALA A 477 -7.67 -18.25 15.63
C ALA A 477 -7.32 -17.23 14.50
N MET A 478 -6.08 -16.77 14.43
CA MET A 478 -5.60 -15.85 13.39
C MET A 478 -5.63 -16.50 12.00
N LYS A 479 -5.14 -17.74 11.85
CA LYS A 479 -5.16 -18.45 10.56
C LYS A 479 -6.58 -18.75 10.08
N ASP A 480 -7.46 -19.19 10.98
CA ASP A 480 -8.87 -19.44 10.66
C ASP A 480 -9.57 -18.16 10.23
N SER A 481 -9.35 -17.06 10.96
CA SER A 481 -9.91 -15.74 10.63
C SER A 481 -9.34 -15.18 9.32
N GLN A 482 -8.04 -15.33 9.07
CA GLN A 482 -7.41 -14.95 7.80
C GLN A 482 -8.12 -15.63 6.62
N LYS A 483 -8.29 -16.96 6.70
CA LYS A 483 -8.94 -17.75 5.65
C LYS A 483 -10.41 -17.33 5.46
N CYS A 484 -11.15 -17.21 6.56
CA CYS A 484 -12.56 -16.84 6.52
C CYS A 484 -12.76 -15.46 5.91
N ILE A 485 -12.09 -14.42 6.43
CA ILE A 485 -12.28 -13.04 5.99
C ILE A 485 -11.75 -12.82 4.58
N SER A 486 -10.58 -13.38 4.23
CA SER A 486 -10.06 -13.25 2.87
C SER A 486 -10.98 -13.92 1.83
N ASN A 487 -11.52 -15.09 2.13
CA ASN A 487 -12.47 -15.77 1.24
C ASN A 487 -13.79 -14.99 1.12
N LEU A 488 -14.32 -14.45 2.22
CA LEU A 488 -15.53 -13.62 2.17
C LEU A 488 -15.31 -12.41 1.26
N ILE A 489 -14.23 -11.67 1.45
CA ILE A 489 -13.91 -10.49 0.62
C ILE A 489 -13.74 -10.89 -0.86
N LYS A 490 -13.01 -11.98 -1.16
CA LYS A 490 -12.85 -12.50 -2.52
C LYS A 490 -14.17 -12.81 -3.20
N GLU A 491 -15.04 -13.54 -2.51
CA GLU A 491 -16.35 -13.92 -3.03
C GLU A 491 -17.27 -12.72 -3.27
N CYS A 492 -17.24 -11.71 -2.37
CA CYS A 492 -18.00 -10.48 -2.55
C CYS A 492 -17.48 -9.65 -3.74
N TYR A 493 -16.17 -9.49 -3.88
CA TYR A 493 -15.59 -8.82 -5.06
C TYR A 493 -15.91 -9.56 -6.36
N ALA A 494 -15.78 -10.89 -6.36
CA ALA A 494 -16.10 -11.72 -7.52
C ALA A 494 -17.59 -11.57 -7.92
N TYR A 495 -18.50 -11.57 -6.93
CA TYR A 495 -19.94 -11.39 -7.18
C TYR A 495 -20.23 -10.07 -7.92
N VAL A 496 -19.69 -8.96 -7.44
CA VAL A 496 -19.91 -7.65 -8.07
C VAL A 496 -19.18 -7.55 -9.41
N TYR A 497 -17.94 -8.04 -9.50
CA TYR A 497 -17.17 -8.05 -10.73
C TYR A 497 -17.89 -8.76 -11.87
N TYR A 498 -18.34 -10.00 -11.65
CA TYR A 498 -19.03 -10.77 -12.71
C TYR A 498 -20.38 -10.19 -13.11
N LYS A 499 -21.06 -9.49 -12.21
CA LYS A 499 -22.32 -8.80 -12.54
C LYS A 499 -22.14 -7.50 -13.33
N MET A 500 -21.01 -6.81 -13.16
CA MET A 500 -20.77 -5.51 -13.79
C MET A 500 -19.84 -5.57 -15.00
N ASN A 501 -19.00 -6.62 -15.13
CA ASN A 501 -17.87 -6.60 -16.05
C ASN A 501 -18.23 -6.61 -17.54
N GLU A 502 -19.38 -7.13 -17.95
CA GLU A 502 -19.77 -7.23 -19.36
C GLU A 502 -20.23 -5.88 -19.94
N GLU A 503 -21.03 -5.11 -19.19
CA GLU A 503 -21.64 -3.86 -19.67
C GLU A 503 -21.21 -2.61 -18.89
N HIS A 504 -20.67 -2.76 -17.68
CA HIS A 504 -20.34 -1.69 -16.74
C HIS A 504 -18.92 -1.79 -16.15
N SER A 505 -17.95 -2.21 -16.97
CA SER A 505 -16.56 -2.37 -16.53
C SER A 505 -15.91 -1.04 -16.10
N GLU A 506 -16.27 0.08 -16.75
CA GLU A 506 -15.76 1.40 -16.40
C GLU A 506 -16.28 1.86 -15.03
N GLU A 507 -17.58 1.67 -14.78
CA GLU A 507 -18.18 1.98 -13.48
C GLU A 507 -17.60 1.10 -12.38
N TYR A 508 -17.39 -0.20 -12.64
CA TYR A 508 -16.73 -1.10 -11.69
C TYR A 508 -15.34 -0.58 -11.33
N GLU A 509 -14.52 -0.22 -12.32
CA GLU A 509 -13.18 0.32 -12.08
C GLU A 509 -13.20 1.66 -11.34
N GLN A 510 -14.14 2.53 -11.67
CA GLN A 510 -14.22 3.88 -11.14
C GLN A 510 -14.77 3.91 -9.71
N PHE A 511 -15.72 3.02 -9.36
CA PHE A 511 -16.46 3.06 -8.09
C PHE A 511 -16.14 1.91 -7.11
N ILE A 512 -15.68 0.75 -7.60
CA ILE A 512 -15.35 -0.41 -6.76
C ILE A 512 -13.84 -0.67 -6.74
N GLU A 513 -13.21 -0.76 -7.91
CA GLU A 513 -11.78 -1.09 -8.05
C GLU A 513 -10.90 0.17 -8.08
N CYS A 514 -11.12 1.06 -7.14
CA CYS A 514 -10.27 2.21 -6.84
C CYS A 514 -10.02 2.30 -5.33
N ASN A 515 -9.04 3.09 -4.90
CA ASN A 515 -8.65 3.13 -3.49
C ASN A 515 -9.80 3.51 -2.54
N ARG A 516 -10.64 4.48 -2.91
CA ARG A 516 -11.80 4.89 -2.11
C ARG A 516 -12.95 3.89 -2.20
N GLY A 517 -13.21 3.38 -3.39
CA GLY A 517 -14.17 2.30 -3.61
C GLY A 517 -13.83 1.07 -2.78
N THR A 518 -12.56 0.70 -2.72
CA THR A 518 -12.06 -0.40 -1.89
C THR A 518 -12.37 -0.19 -0.41
N TYR A 519 -12.06 1.01 0.12
CA TYR A 519 -12.39 1.32 1.52
C TYR A 519 -13.90 1.19 1.77
N ALA A 520 -14.72 1.83 0.93
CA ALA A 520 -16.17 1.81 1.07
C ALA A 520 -16.74 0.38 0.92
N PHE A 521 -16.25 -0.40 -0.03
CA PHE A 521 -16.75 -1.74 -0.31
C PHE A 521 -16.45 -2.74 0.82
N ILE A 522 -15.23 -2.74 1.36
CA ILE A 522 -14.88 -3.58 2.51
C ILE A 522 -15.67 -3.15 3.76
N SER A 523 -15.87 -1.85 3.94
CA SER A 523 -16.68 -1.33 5.05
C SER A 523 -18.16 -1.73 4.89
N LEU A 524 -18.68 -1.83 3.66
CA LEU A 524 -20.03 -2.35 3.39
C LEU A 524 -20.14 -3.84 3.73
N ILE A 525 -19.17 -4.67 3.34
CA ILE A 525 -19.15 -6.10 3.72
C ILE A 525 -19.24 -6.23 5.24
N SER A 526 -18.47 -5.44 5.98
CA SER A 526 -18.53 -5.39 7.44
C SER A 526 -19.91 -4.99 7.95
N SER A 527 -20.47 -3.93 7.40
CA SER A 527 -21.78 -3.41 7.78
C SER A 527 -22.92 -4.41 7.49
N PHE A 528 -22.84 -5.13 6.38
CA PHE A 528 -23.83 -6.18 6.05
C PHE A 528 -23.71 -7.37 7.00
N ASN A 529 -22.48 -7.80 7.30
CA ASN A 529 -22.25 -8.88 8.25
C ASN A 529 -22.86 -8.55 9.63
N GLU A 530 -22.56 -7.38 10.16
CA GLU A 530 -23.09 -6.89 11.44
C GLU A 530 -24.63 -6.80 11.42
N HIS A 531 -25.20 -6.18 10.37
CA HIS A 531 -26.64 -6.05 10.22
C HIS A 531 -27.35 -7.42 10.17
N LEU A 532 -26.83 -8.37 9.38
CA LEU A 532 -27.41 -9.70 9.24
C LEU A 532 -27.26 -10.57 10.49
N ILE A 533 -26.18 -10.42 11.25
CA ILE A 533 -26.02 -11.08 12.56
C ILE A 533 -27.02 -10.52 13.56
N HIS A 534 -27.19 -9.21 13.65
CA HIS A 534 -28.18 -8.58 14.52
C HIS A 534 -29.63 -8.95 14.17
N GLN A 535 -29.90 -9.23 12.89
CA GLN A 535 -31.19 -9.76 12.43
C GLN A 535 -31.32 -11.28 12.63
N HIS A 536 -30.35 -11.96 13.21
CA HIS A 536 -30.30 -13.43 13.32
C HIS A 536 -30.37 -14.18 11.99
N ALA A 537 -30.07 -13.52 10.87
CA ALA A 537 -30.01 -14.10 9.54
C ALA A 537 -28.66 -14.77 9.25
N LEU A 538 -27.60 -14.40 9.99
CA LEU A 538 -26.27 -15.00 10.01
C LEU A 538 -25.78 -15.19 11.45
N THR A 539 -24.74 -16.02 11.60
CA THR A 539 -23.98 -16.21 12.83
C THR A 539 -22.50 -16.00 12.54
N GLN A 540 -21.66 -15.92 13.59
CA GLN A 540 -20.22 -15.84 13.44
C GLN A 540 -19.60 -17.08 12.73
N ASP A 541 -20.28 -18.22 12.79
CA ASP A 541 -19.84 -19.50 12.23
C ASP A 541 -20.48 -19.79 10.85
N SER A 542 -21.29 -18.88 10.32
CA SER A 542 -21.89 -19.03 8.99
C SER A 542 -20.84 -19.17 7.90
N SER A 543 -21.06 -20.09 6.97
CA SER A 543 -20.13 -20.35 5.86
C SER A 543 -20.02 -19.13 4.91
N THR A 544 -18.86 -18.97 4.25
CA THR A 544 -18.65 -17.90 3.24
C THR A 544 -19.74 -17.90 2.16
N LYS A 545 -20.21 -19.10 1.75
CA LYS A 545 -21.28 -19.23 0.76
C LYS A 545 -22.59 -18.65 1.28
N GLU A 546 -22.98 -18.99 2.50
CA GLU A 546 -24.17 -18.48 3.15
C GLU A 546 -24.10 -16.97 3.36
N GLN A 547 -22.95 -16.47 3.85
CA GLN A 547 -22.71 -15.03 4.00
C GLN A 547 -22.91 -14.30 2.67
N LYS A 548 -22.30 -14.78 1.58
CA LYS A 548 -22.45 -14.19 0.24
C LYS A 548 -23.91 -14.20 -0.23
N GLU A 549 -24.62 -15.33 -0.10
CA GLU A 549 -26.01 -15.45 -0.50
C GLU A 549 -26.92 -14.47 0.25
N LYS A 550 -26.70 -14.28 1.55
CA LYS A 550 -27.45 -13.32 2.37
C LYS A 550 -27.09 -11.85 2.08
N MET A 551 -25.84 -11.58 1.69
CA MET A 551 -25.37 -10.24 1.32
C MET A 551 -25.74 -9.85 -0.13
N ALA A 552 -26.04 -10.81 -1.00
CA ALA A 552 -26.31 -10.58 -2.42
C ALA A 552 -27.38 -9.50 -2.69
N PRO A 553 -28.52 -9.43 -2.00
CA PRO A 553 -29.51 -8.39 -2.25
C PRO A 553 -29.00 -6.96 -2.01
N TYR A 554 -28.09 -6.79 -1.05
CA TYR A 554 -27.47 -5.49 -0.74
C TYR A 554 -26.46 -5.10 -1.81
N PHE A 555 -25.70 -6.07 -2.35
CA PHE A 555 -24.82 -5.82 -3.48
C PHE A 555 -25.61 -5.51 -4.75
N ASP A 556 -26.74 -6.17 -4.98
CA ASP A 556 -27.61 -5.89 -6.13
C ASP A 556 -28.16 -4.45 -6.07
N ALA A 557 -28.54 -3.98 -4.88
CA ALA A 557 -28.96 -2.60 -4.68
C ALA A 557 -27.82 -1.60 -4.94
N LEU A 558 -26.58 -1.93 -4.55
CA LEU A 558 -25.40 -1.12 -4.81
C LEU A 558 -25.05 -1.09 -6.31
N ILE A 559 -25.06 -2.24 -6.98
CA ILE A 559 -24.79 -2.36 -8.41
C ILE A 559 -25.77 -1.51 -9.20
N ASP A 560 -27.07 -1.65 -8.92
CA ASP A 560 -28.09 -0.85 -9.59
C ASP A 560 -27.90 0.66 -9.35
N TYR A 561 -27.49 1.09 -8.16
CA TYR A 561 -27.15 2.49 -7.91
C TYR A 561 -25.94 2.94 -8.73
N ILE A 562 -24.86 2.17 -8.76
CA ILE A 562 -23.63 2.53 -9.48
C ILE A 562 -23.87 2.58 -10.98
N CYS A 563 -24.59 1.59 -11.55
CA CYS A 563 -24.90 1.55 -12.97
C CYS A 563 -25.85 2.69 -13.42
N ASN A 564 -26.70 3.18 -12.50
CA ASN A 564 -27.65 4.26 -12.78
C ASN A 564 -27.37 5.53 -11.96
N ILE A 565 -26.11 5.77 -11.58
CA ILE A 565 -25.74 6.85 -10.67
C ILE A 565 -26.14 8.22 -11.23
N PRO A 566 -26.89 9.05 -10.46
CA PRO A 566 -27.25 10.41 -10.89
C PRO A 566 -25.99 11.25 -11.12
N ALA A 567 -26.04 12.13 -12.14
CA ALA A 567 -24.88 12.95 -12.54
C ALA A 567 -24.32 13.81 -11.39
N ASP A 568 -25.21 14.35 -10.55
CA ASP A 568 -24.82 15.13 -9.37
C ASP A 568 -24.10 14.27 -8.33
N ASP A 569 -24.60 13.07 -8.06
CA ASP A 569 -23.96 12.12 -7.13
C ASP A 569 -22.62 11.64 -7.68
N LYS A 570 -22.55 11.32 -8.97
CA LYS A 570 -21.29 10.97 -9.64
C LYS A 570 -20.25 12.08 -9.48
N SER A 571 -20.63 13.31 -9.74
CA SER A 571 -19.75 14.47 -9.57
C SER A 571 -19.30 14.67 -8.13
N GLN A 572 -20.21 14.58 -7.15
CA GLN A 572 -19.91 14.75 -5.75
C GLN A 572 -18.93 13.67 -5.25
N ILE A 573 -19.19 12.41 -5.60
CA ILE A 573 -18.35 11.26 -5.19
C ILE A 573 -16.94 11.39 -5.77
N LEU A 574 -16.80 11.71 -7.06
CA LEU A 574 -15.51 11.74 -7.74
C LEU A 574 -14.67 12.97 -7.39
N LEU A 575 -15.30 14.12 -7.14
CA LEU A 575 -14.61 15.38 -6.87
C LEU A 575 -14.23 15.58 -5.41
N ILE A 576 -14.84 14.83 -4.47
CA ILE A 576 -14.54 15.00 -3.04
C ILE A 576 -13.09 14.65 -2.72
N LYS A 577 -12.42 15.52 -1.94
CA LYS A 577 -11.02 15.36 -1.52
C LYS A 577 -10.88 15.59 -0.01
N GLY A 578 -9.80 15.10 0.57
CA GLY A 578 -9.46 15.34 1.97
C GLY A 578 -9.91 14.23 2.92
N ALA A 579 -9.78 14.47 4.24
CA ALA A 579 -9.93 13.47 5.31
C ALA A 579 -11.35 12.98 5.46
N GLY A 580 -12.37 13.37 4.97
CA GLY A 580 -13.75 12.83 5.07
C GLY A 580 -14.20 12.04 3.83
N ALA A 581 -13.37 12.01 2.77
CA ALA A 581 -13.79 11.48 1.48
C ALA A 581 -14.15 9.98 1.53
N ASP A 582 -13.40 9.18 2.26
CA ASP A 582 -13.64 7.74 2.38
C ASP A 582 -14.97 7.46 3.09
N THR A 583 -15.24 8.17 4.18
CA THR A 583 -16.52 8.09 4.90
C THR A 583 -17.68 8.57 4.03
N PHE A 584 -17.49 9.63 3.24
CA PHE A 584 -18.51 10.15 2.35
C PHE A 584 -18.91 9.10 1.28
N TRP A 585 -17.93 8.41 0.67
CA TRP A 585 -18.20 7.32 -0.28
C TRP A 585 -19.02 6.20 0.36
N LEU A 586 -18.59 5.75 1.54
CA LEU A 586 -19.30 4.71 2.29
C LEU A 586 -20.77 5.13 2.57
N ARG A 587 -20.97 6.34 3.09
CA ARG A 587 -22.30 6.83 3.45
C ARG A 587 -23.23 6.99 2.24
N LYS A 588 -22.70 7.45 1.09
CA LYS A 588 -23.46 7.49 -0.18
C LYS A 588 -23.93 6.09 -0.59
N TYR A 589 -23.05 5.09 -0.52
CA TYR A 589 -23.42 3.71 -0.83
C TYR A 589 -24.44 3.15 0.15
N GLN A 590 -24.23 3.36 1.45
CA GLN A 590 -25.18 2.94 2.48
C GLN A 590 -26.57 3.56 2.29
N ASN A 591 -26.63 4.85 1.95
CA ASN A 591 -27.89 5.55 1.69
C ASN A 591 -28.59 5.00 0.46
N ALA A 592 -27.88 4.76 -0.63
CA ALA A 592 -28.45 4.17 -1.86
C ALA A 592 -29.05 2.78 -1.58
N ILE A 593 -28.35 1.95 -0.80
CA ILE A 593 -28.84 0.62 -0.40
C ILE A 593 -30.08 0.75 0.50
N ARG A 594 -30.06 1.66 1.48
CA ARG A 594 -31.20 1.92 2.38
C ARG A 594 -32.45 2.35 1.63
N GLN A 595 -32.32 3.13 0.57
CA GLN A 595 -33.48 3.54 -0.26
C GLN A 595 -34.20 2.35 -0.90
N LYS A 596 -33.49 1.24 -1.17
CA LYS A 596 -34.09 0.01 -1.71
C LYS A 596 -34.44 -1.01 -0.63
N ILE A 597 -33.64 -1.08 0.42
CA ILE A 597 -33.78 -2.02 1.53
C ILE A 597 -33.92 -1.21 2.82
N SER A 598 -35.14 -0.78 3.15
CA SER A 598 -35.44 0.12 4.28
C SER A 598 -35.03 -0.43 5.66
N SER A 599 -34.97 -1.76 5.81
CA SER A 599 -34.47 -2.41 7.04
C SER A 599 -32.98 -2.22 7.28
N TYR A 600 -32.21 -1.85 6.25
CA TYR A 600 -30.78 -1.59 6.35
C TYR A 600 -30.53 -0.14 6.79
N ASN A 601 -30.20 0.04 8.07
CA ASN A 601 -29.91 1.35 8.64
C ASN A 601 -28.72 1.26 9.61
N PRO A 602 -27.48 1.23 9.09
CA PRO A 602 -26.28 1.17 9.92
C PRO A 602 -26.12 2.43 10.77
N GLU A 603 -25.46 2.26 11.92
CA GLU A 603 -25.20 3.33 12.91
C GLU A 603 -24.61 4.59 12.25
N GLY A 604 -25.13 5.75 12.59
CA GLY A 604 -24.70 7.06 12.10
C GLY A 604 -25.12 7.37 10.65
N LEU A 605 -25.90 6.52 9.97
CA LEU A 605 -26.37 6.82 8.60
C LEU A 605 -27.49 7.85 8.63
N THR A 606 -28.44 7.74 9.55
CA THR A 606 -29.56 8.68 9.67
C THR A 606 -29.04 10.10 9.95
N GLU A 607 -28.14 10.24 10.91
CA GLU A 607 -27.51 11.51 11.27
C GLU A 607 -26.72 12.09 10.08
N TRP A 608 -26.03 11.22 9.33
CA TRP A 608 -25.30 11.68 8.15
C TRP A 608 -26.26 12.19 7.05
N ILE A 609 -27.40 11.52 6.81
CA ILE A 609 -28.40 11.97 5.84
C ILE A 609 -28.94 13.36 6.23
N GLU A 610 -29.23 13.58 7.52
CA GLU A 610 -29.66 14.88 8.03
C GLU A 610 -28.61 15.99 7.78
N THR A 611 -27.34 15.67 7.89
CA THR A 611 -26.27 16.62 7.56
C THR A 611 -26.20 17.00 6.07
N GLN A 612 -26.80 16.23 5.18
CA GLN A 612 -26.89 16.53 3.75
C GLN A 612 -28.17 17.26 3.34
N ASP A 613 -29.14 17.38 4.23
CA ASP A 613 -30.40 18.10 4.01
C ASP A 613 -30.16 19.62 4.02
N LYS A 614 -30.26 20.25 2.85
CA LYS A 614 -29.97 21.67 2.68
C LYS A 614 -30.94 22.55 3.48
N ASP A 615 -32.22 22.20 3.48
CA ASP A 615 -33.25 22.98 4.15
C ASP A 615 -33.06 22.93 5.67
N LEU A 616 -32.73 21.75 6.20
CA LEU A 616 -32.39 21.56 7.59
C LEU A 616 -31.11 22.36 7.98
N GLN A 617 -30.10 22.34 7.12
CA GLN A 617 -28.87 23.12 7.37
C GLN A 617 -29.09 24.64 7.33
N GLU A 618 -29.94 25.13 6.42
CA GLU A 618 -30.32 26.56 6.37
C GLU A 618 -31.15 26.95 7.58
N GLN A 619 -32.08 26.12 8.03
CA GLN A 619 -32.83 26.33 9.27
C GLN A 619 -31.89 26.44 10.49
N GLY A 620 -30.95 25.51 10.64
CA GLY A 620 -29.97 25.55 11.72
C GLY A 620 -29.09 26.81 11.71
N LYS A 621 -28.65 27.24 10.53
CA LYS A 621 -27.90 28.51 10.36
C LYS A 621 -28.73 29.72 10.74
N SER A 622 -30.01 29.72 10.35
CA SER A 622 -30.94 30.80 10.68
C SER A 622 -31.14 30.89 12.21
N TYR A 623 -31.40 29.75 12.87
CA TYR A 623 -31.51 29.70 14.32
C TYR A 623 -30.26 30.18 15.03
N GLY A 624 -29.07 29.72 14.57
CA GLY A 624 -27.78 30.11 15.14
C GLY A 624 -27.57 31.63 15.11
N LYS A 625 -27.79 32.26 13.97
CA LYS A 625 -27.68 33.71 13.80
C LYS A 625 -28.71 34.47 14.66
N ALA A 626 -29.95 33.98 14.73
CA ALA A 626 -30.99 34.61 15.56
C ALA A 626 -30.65 34.52 17.02
N ILE A 627 -30.20 33.37 17.54
CA ILE A 627 -29.79 33.15 18.91
C ILE A 627 -28.61 34.08 19.29
N GLU A 628 -27.57 34.11 18.44
CA GLU A 628 -26.40 34.97 18.66
C GLU A 628 -26.78 36.43 18.78
N LYS A 629 -27.65 36.92 17.88
CA LYS A 629 -28.18 38.28 17.96
C LYS A 629 -28.98 38.54 19.21
N LEU A 630 -29.85 37.61 19.64
CA LEU A 630 -30.65 37.75 20.88
C LEU A 630 -29.77 37.78 22.12
N ILE A 631 -28.80 36.86 22.23
CA ILE A 631 -27.85 36.82 23.35
C ILE A 631 -27.08 38.14 23.44
N LYS A 632 -26.54 38.61 22.30
CA LYS A 632 -25.79 39.87 22.23
C LYS A 632 -26.63 41.02 22.74
N ASN A 633 -27.82 41.20 22.19
CA ASN A 633 -28.73 42.28 22.59
C ASN A 633 -29.08 42.23 24.07
N LYS A 634 -29.47 41.03 24.59
CA LYS A 634 -29.80 40.85 26.02
C LYS A 634 -28.61 41.12 26.94
N VAL A 635 -27.41 40.68 26.54
CA VAL A 635 -26.18 40.94 27.36
C VAL A 635 -25.87 42.42 27.41
N LEU A 636 -25.92 43.14 26.27
CA LEU A 636 -25.61 44.55 26.20
C LEU A 636 -26.62 45.36 26.96
N LEU A 637 -27.93 45.16 26.77
CA LEU A 637 -28.99 45.82 27.51
C LEU A 637 -28.86 45.61 29.03
N LYS A 638 -28.52 44.40 29.43
CA LYS A 638 -28.37 44.09 30.85
C LYS A 638 -27.12 44.72 31.46
N LEU A 639 -26.02 44.85 30.71
CA LEU A 639 -24.84 45.60 31.15
C LEU A 639 -25.15 47.14 31.30
N GLU A 640 -25.87 47.69 30.33
CA GLU A 640 -26.32 49.10 30.41
C GLU A 640 -27.25 49.36 31.58
N ASP A 641 -28.20 48.44 31.84
CA ASP A 641 -29.09 48.55 32.98
C ASP A 641 -28.34 48.45 34.32
N LEU A 642 -27.31 47.57 34.43
CA LEU A 642 -26.48 47.44 35.61
C LEU A 642 -25.57 48.63 35.90
N TYR A 643 -24.92 49.18 34.87
CA TYR A 643 -23.77 50.08 35.02
C TYR A 643 -23.95 51.44 34.34
N GLY A 644 -25.11 51.68 33.71
CA GLY A 644 -25.35 52.89 32.94
C GLY A 644 -24.25 53.17 31.89
N SER A 645 -23.88 54.41 31.74
CA SER A 645 -22.86 54.86 30.77
C SER A 645 -21.44 54.31 31.01
N THR A 646 -21.20 53.61 32.16
CA THR A 646 -19.88 53.06 32.49
C THR A 646 -19.74 51.57 32.20
N TRP A 647 -20.74 50.95 31.60
CA TRP A 647 -20.79 49.49 31.38
C TRP A 647 -19.60 48.96 30.57
N GLU A 648 -19.11 49.71 29.56
CA GLU A 648 -17.97 49.27 28.76
C GLU A 648 -16.69 49.08 29.61
N SER A 649 -16.51 49.88 30.64
CA SER A 649 -15.37 49.76 31.54
C SER A 649 -15.37 48.45 32.33
N GLN A 650 -16.53 47.84 32.51
CA GLN A 650 -16.72 46.56 33.23
C GLN A 650 -16.33 45.34 32.43
N ILE A 651 -16.18 45.51 31.12
CA ILE A 651 -15.75 44.45 30.16
C ILE A 651 -14.54 44.89 29.32
N LYS A 652 -13.66 45.74 29.91
CA LYS A 652 -12.51 46.35 29.24
C LYS A 652 -11.62 45.34 28.51
N SER A 653 -11.38 44.14 29.09
CA SER A 653 -10.57 43.09 28.46
C SER A 653 -11.22 42.58 27.20
N ILE A 654 -12.54 42.35 27.21
CA ILE A 654 -13.30 41.83 26.05
C ILE A 654 -13.39 42.91 24.98
N LYS A 655 -13.66 44.18 25.37
CA LYS A 655 -13.63 45.31 24.45
C LYS A 655 -12.28 45.43 23.71
N GLY A 656 -11.17 45.22 24.44
CA GLY A 656 -9.83 45.18 23.83
C GLY A 656 -9.65 44.05 22.78
N LYS A 657 -10.20 42.87 23.07
CA LYS A 657 -10.21 41.76 22.10
C LYS A 657 -11.03 42.11 20.82
N CYS A 658 -12.17 42.78 21.00
CA CYS A 658 -13.02 43.22 19.90
C CYS A 658 -12.33 44.26 19.01
N PHE A 659 -11.65 45.27 19.61
CA PHE A 659 -10.86 46.22 18.87
C PHE A 659 -9.73 45.61 18.06
N MET A 660 -9.06 44.57 18.57
CA MET A 660 -8.05 43.84 17.78
C MET A 660 -8.70 43.22 16.56
N ARG A 661 -9.85 42.56 16.70
CA ARG A 661 -10.56 41.95 15.54
C ARG A 661 -11.09 42.99 14.57
N MET A 662 -11.53 44.12 15.06
CA MET A 662 -11.97 45.24 14.23
C MET A 662 -10.82 45.80 13.40
N ASN A 663 -9.63 45.96 13.98
CA ASN A 663 -8.44 46.43 13.25
C ASN A 663 -7.92 45.43 12.22
N ASP A 664 -8.21 44.15 12.38
CA ASP A 664 -7.87 43.09 11.43
C ASP A 664 -8.92 42.95 10.29
N SER A 665 -10.04 43.65 10.37
CA SER A 665 -11.12 43.68 9.36
C SER A 665 -11.00 44.91 8.42
N GLU A 666 -11.43 44.72 7.17
CA GLU A 666 -11.44 45.80 6.17
C GLU A 666 -12.64 46.79 6.30
N ASP A 667 -13.56 46.54 7.27
CA ASP A 667 -14.78 47.33 7.51
C ASP A 667 -14.53 48.41 8.58
N GLU A 668 -14.28 49.66 8.17
CA GLU A 668 -13.98 50.78 9.07
C GLU A 668 -15.24 51.43 9.73
N ASP A 669 -16.46 51.10 9.30
CA ASP A 669 -17.69 51.80 9.73
C ASP A 669 -18.55 51.03 10.75
N GLN A 670 -18.07 49.90 11.31
CA GLN A 670 -18.85 49.13 12.27
C GLN A 670 -18.47 49.43 13.75
N GLU A 671 -19.45 49.44 14.62
CA GLU A 671 -19.18 49.54 16.07
C GLU A 671 -18.43 48.33 16.63
N TRP A 672 -17.55 48.50 17.59
CA TRP A 672 -16.76 47.46 18.21
C TRP A 672 -17.62 46.31 18.77
N THR A 673 -18.87 46.59 19.13
CA THR A 673 -19.84 45.61 19.63
C THR A 673 -20.23 44.56 18.58
N GLU A 674 -20.09 44.87 17.28
CA GLU A 674 -20.35 43.92 16.20
C GLU A 674 -19.30 42.80 16.13
N TYR A 675 -18.14 43.03 16.73
CA TYR A 675 -17.04 42.04 16.79
C TYR A 675 -17.09 41.14 18.08
N LEU A 676 -18.15 41.22 18.90
CA LEU A 676 -18.43 40.29 19.97
C LEU A 676 -18.81 38.92 19.37
N ASN A 677 -18.08 37.89 19.76
CA ASN A 677 -18.41 36.50 19.39
C ASN A 677 -19.03 35.75 20.58
N MET A 678 -19.53 34.52 20.29
CA MET A 678 -20.17 33.70 21.28
C MET A 678 -19.29 33.36 22.50
N GLN A 679 -17.97 33.29 22.32
CA GLN A 679 -17.05 33.06 23.44
C GLN A 679 -16.93 34.30 24.36
N ASP A 680 -16.94 35.50 23.78
CA ASP A 680 -16.94 36.74 24.56
C ASP A 680 -18.25 36.91 25.33
N LEU A 681 -19.38 36.63 24.70
CA LEU A 681 -20.70 36.68 25.35
C LEU A 681 -20.78 35.69 26.51
N LYS A 682 -20.26 34.47 26.34
CA LYS A 682 -20.16 33.51 27.42
C LYS A 682 -19.29 34.03 28.58
N GLU A 683 -18.11 34.60 28.27
CA GLU A 683 -17.21 35.17 29.29
C GLU A 683 -17.89 36.26 30.08
N ILE A 684 -18.70 37.12 29.45
CA ILE A 684 -19.50 38.15 30.13
C ILE A 684 -20.55 37.51 31.05
N ILE A 685 -21.34 36.58 30.53
CA ILE A 685 -22.38 35.87 31.28
C ILE A 685 -21.77 35.15 32.49
N ASP A 686 -20.66 34.47 32.31
CA ASP A 686 -19.96 33.76 33.37
C ASP A 686 -19.46 34.69 34.49
N ASN A 687 -18.84 35.81 34.08
CA ASN A 687 -18.29 36.79 35.03
C ASN A 687 -19.37 37.56 35.79
N LYS A 688 -20.53 37.77 35.19
CA LYS A 688 -21.64 38.53 35.80
C LYS A 688 -22.77 37.65 36.34
N TRP A 689 -22.58 36.34 36.45
CA TRP A 689 -23.62 35.36 36.75
C TRP A 689 -24.53 35.71 37.94
N HIS A 690 -23.94 36.10 39.06
CA HIS A 690 -24.65 36.46 40.29
C HIS A 690 -24.70 37.95 40.57
N THR A 691 -24.30 38.82 39.63
CA THR A 691 -24.28 40.27 39.85
C THR A 691 -25.69 40.82 39.99
N GLN A 692 -25.96 41.53 41.09
CA GLN A 692 -27.22 42.20 41.37
C GLN A 692 -27.08 43.72 41.17
N LYS A 693 -28.18 44.39 40.87
CA LYS A 693 -28.23 45.84 40.79
C LYS A 693 -28.52 46.39 42.15
N GLU A 694 -27.73 47.35 42.59
CA GLU A 694 -27.99 48.02 43.93
C GLU A 694 -29.35 48.73 43.92
N ASN A 695 -30.17 48.46 44.96
CA ASN A 695 -31.47 49.07 45.21
C ASN A 695 -32.55 48.74 44.08
N ASP A 696 -32.46 47.69 43.40
CA ASP A 696 -33.51 47.26 42.46
C ASP A 696 -33.86 45.77 42.65
N GLU A 697 -34.97 45.51 43.38
CA GLU A 697 -35.48 44.18 43.74
C GLU A 697 -36.03 43.45 42.48
N ASN A 698 -36.35 44.16 41.39
CA ASN A 698 -36.92 43.61 40.18
C ASN A 698 -35.85 43.24 39.12
N PHE A 699 -34.59 43.59 39.38
CA PHE A 699 -33.51 43.25 38.46
C PHE A 699 -33.27 41.73 38.43
N LYS A 700 -33.45 41.14 37.27
CA LYS A 700 -33.08 39.74 37.06
C LYS A 700 -31.56 39.60 36.86
N THR A 701 -30.90 38.76 37.68
CA THR A 701 -29.49 38.46 37.52
C THR A 701 -29.22 37.76 36.16
N PHE A 702 -27.97 37.71 35.75
CA PHE A 702 -27.60 36.93 34.55
C PHE A 702 -27.97 35.43 34.71
N GLU A 703 -27.89 34.87 35.92
CA GLU A 703 -28.38 33.53 36.22
C GLU A 703 -29.89 33.39 35.90
N GLN A 704 -30.70 34.30 36.30
CA GLN A 704 -32.16 34.27 36.06
C GLN A 704 -32.51 34.44 34.58
N GLU A 705 -31.71 35.21 33.84
CA GLU A 705 -31.94 35.49 32.40
C GLU A 705 -31.42 34.38 31.49
N PHE A 706 -30.27 33.77 31.82
CA PHE A 706 -29.56 32.87 30.92
C PHE A 706 -29.54 31.41 31.43
N SER A 707 -30.37 31.03 32.43
CA SER A 707 -30.56 29.64 32.84
C SER A 707 -31.55 28.97 31.91
N ILE A 708 -31.07 28.13 30.96
CA ILE A 708 -31.92 27.38 30.03
C ILE A 708 -31.71 25.88 30.23
N LYS A 709 -32.80 25.14 30.38
CA LYS A 709 -32.77 23.68 30.57
C LYS A 709 -32.73 22.93 29.26
N VAL A 710 -31.58 22.38 28.94
CA VAL A 710 -31.38 21.50 27.73
C VAL A 710 -31.09 20.03 28.12
N THR A 711 -30.97 19.73 29.42
CA THR A 711 -30.74 18.38 29.96
C THR A 711 -31.58 18.11 31.19
N ASP A 712 -31.68 16.85 31.62
CA ASP A 712 -32.42 16.45 32.83
C ASP A 712 -31.81 17.00 34.11
N SER A 713 -30.49 17.24 34.16
CA SER A 713 -29.83 17.89 35.27
C SER A 713 -29.87 19.42 35.11
N PHE A 714 -30.35 20.13 36.15
CA PHE A 714 -30.49 21.59 36.18
C PHE A 714 -30.15 22.17 37.56
N ARG A 715 -29.13 21.59 38.21
CA ARG A 715 -28.80 21.91 39.59
C ARG A 715 -27.62 22.85 39.75
N THR A 716 -26.60 22.63 38.94
CA THR A 716 -25.35 23.38 39.00
C THR A 716 -25.31 24.50 37.98
N LYS A 717 -24.43 25.48 38.16
CA LYS A 717 -24.16 26.52 37.15
C LYS A 717 -23.81 25.88 35.83
N SER A 718 -22.98 24.82 35.84
CA SER A 718 -22.58 24.09 34.62
C SER A 718 -23.79 23.51 33.89
N ASP A 719 -24.78 22.96 34.59
CA ASP A 719 -26.00 22.46 33.98
C ASP A 719 -26.82 23.58 33.35
N LYS A 720 -26.93 24.73 34.02
CA LYS A 720 -27.74 25.88 33.59
C LYS A 720 -27.18 26.59 32.34
N ILE A 721 -25.85 26.55 32.16
CA ILE A 721 -25.17 27.18 31.01
C ILE A 721 -24.66 26.14 29.96
N LYS A 722 -25.02 24.86 30.10
CA LYS A 722 -24.59 23.82 29.18
C LYS A 722 -24.96 24.16 27.74
N TRP A 723 -26.18 24.64 27.48
CA TRP A 723 -26.66 25.09 26.21
C TRP A 723 -25.72 26.09 25.48
N LEU A 724 -25.09 26.97 26.29
CA LEU A 724 -24.18 27.97 25.73
C LEU A 724 -22.86 27.35 25.28
N ASN A 725 -22.37 26.29 25.95
CA ASN A 725 -21.23 25.53 25.53
C ASN A 725 -21.53 24.72 24.24
N ASP A 726 -22.71 24.09 24.17
CA ASP A 726 -23.17 23.34 23.03
C ASP A 726 -23.35 24.29 21.83
N LEU A 727 -23.98 25.45 22.02
CA LEU A 727 -24.13 26.47 20.98
C LEU A 727 -22.79 27.00 20.46
N ILE A 728 -21.78 27.21 21.30
CA ILE A 728 -20.42 27.57 20.90
C ILE A 728 -19.82 26.49 20.01
N SER A 729 -20.06 25.21 20.29
CA SER A 729 -19.62 24.11 19.43
C SER A 729 -20.32 24.09 18.09
N PHE A 730 -21.59 24.52 18.04
CA PHE A 730 -22.41 24.61 16.81
C PHE A 730 -22.08 25.84 15.98
N SER A 731 -21.56 26.93 16.58
CA SER A 731 -21.36 28.23 15.93
C SER A 731 -20.51 28.18 14.69
N LYS A 732 -19.59 27.21 14.56
CA LYS A 732 -18.79 26.98 13.35
C LYS A 732 -19.63 26.68 12.12
N SER A 733 -20.87 26.22 12.27
CA SER A 733 -21.78 25.93 11.15
C SER A 733 -22.27 27.18 10.42
N TRP A 734 -22.30 28.36 11.09
CA TRP A 734 -22.75 29.62 10.49
C TRP A 734 -21.68 30.72 10.47
N THR A 735 -20.59 30.58 11.24
CA THR A 735 -19.50 31.57 11.30
C THR A 735 -18.39 31.31 10.31
N THR A 736 -18.30 30.10 9.71
CA THR A 736 -17.26 29.75 8.74
C THR A 736 -17.85 29.24 7.44
N ILE A 737 -17.21 29.59 6.30
CA ILE A 737 -17.63 29.18 4.94
C ILE A 737 -17.65 27.64 4.78
N LYS A 738 -16.77 26.93 5.49
CA LYS A 738 -16.69 25.46 5.53
C LYS A 738 -17.06 24.93 6.92
N GLY A 739 -18.15 25.41 7.47
CA GLY A 739 -18.60 25.01 8.79
C GLY A 739 -19.03 23.55 8.89
N ARG A 740 -19.07 23.04 10.11
CA ARG A 740 -19.61 21.73 10.43
C ARG A 740 -21.11 21.69 10.13
N ALA A 741 -21.60 20.62 9.48
CA ALA A 741 -23.03 20.40 9.33
C ALA A 741 -23.68 20.00 10.68
N LEU A 742 -24.93 20.39 10.88
CA LEU A 742 -25.74 20.12 12.08
C LEU A 742 -26.62 18.89 11.85
N ASN A 743 -26.82 18.07 12.88
CA ASN A 743 -27.84 17.04 12.87
C ASN A 743 -29.18 17.56 13.44
N ARG A 744 -30.24 16.77 13.30
CA ARG A 744 -31.58 17.15 13.74
C ARG A 744 -31.67 17.47 15.22
N ALA A 745 -31.06 16.64 16.06
CA ALA A 745 -31.09 16.85 17.52
C ALA A 745 -30.44 18.19 17.93
N GLU A 746 -29.34 18.58 17.28
CA GLU A 746 -28.68 19.86 17.50
C GLU A 746 -29.56 21.05 17.07
N ILE A 747 -30.28 20.91 15.95
CA ILE A 747 -31.21 21.94 15.45
C ILE A 747 -32.46 22.04 16.35
N ASP A 748 -32.99 20.92 16.83
CA ASP A 748 -34.08 20.88 17.78
C ASP A 748 -33.68 21.53 19.11
N GLU A 749 -32.46 21.29 19.60
CA GLU A 749 -31.90 21.98 20.78
C GLU A 749 -31.82 23.49 20.56
N MET A 750 -31.32 23.91 19.37
CA MET A 750 -31.25 25.33 19.01
C MET A 750 -32.66 25.95 18.95
N SER A 751 -33.68 25.23 18.51
CA SER A 751 -35.06 25.68 18.52
C SER A 751 -35.55 25.95 19.94
N VAL A 752 -35.27 25.03 20.88
CA VAL A 752 -35.62 25.21 22.31
C VAL A 752 -34.91 26.43 22.94
N ILE A 753 -33.61 26.60 22.63
CA ILE A 753 -32.82 27.75 23.06
C ILE A 753 -33.43 29.05 22.54
N LEU A 754 -33.74 29.09 21.23
CA LEU A 754 -34.33 30.27 20.58
C LEU A 754 -35.66 30.67 21.23
N GLN A 755 -36.57 29.71 21.45
CA GLN A 755 -37.83 29.94 22.14
C GLN A 755 -37.66 30.43 23.58
N SER A 756 -36.64 29.90 24.29
CA SER A 756 -36.37 30.31 25.69
C SER A 756 -35.78 31.74 25.78
N LEU A 757 -35.11 32.19 24.73
CA LEU A 757 -34.52 33.53 24.68
C LEU A 757 -35.44 34.57 24.05
N ALA A 758 -36.43 34.19 23.25
CA ALA A 758 -37.38 35.10 22.66
C ALA A 758 -38.30 35.75 23.69
N PRO A 759 -38.70 37.04 23.55
CA PRO A 759 -39.69 37.65 24.39
C PRO A 759 -41.05 36.96 24.22
N ALA A 760 -41.85 36.94 25.31
CA ALA A 760 -43.15 36.25 25.37
C ALA A 760 -44.22 36.80 24.36
N ASP A 761 -43.95 37.91 23.74
CA ASP A 761 -44.87 38.62 22.81
C ASP A 761 -44.56 38.47 21.33
N GLU A 762 -43.53 37.69 20.95
CA GLU A 762 -43.14 37.45 19.56
C GLU A 762 -43.22 35.94 19.10
N VAL A 763 -43.92 35.07 19.84
CA VAL A 763 -44.13 33.66 19.45
C VAL A 763 -45.49 33.45 18.82
#